data_20f54d535f5cf81ae95f736b5779dd32
#
_entry.id   20f54d535f5cf81ae95f736b5779dd32
#
_cell.length_a   1.000
_cell.length_b   1.000
_cell.length_c   1.000
_cell.angle_alpha   90.00
_cell.angle_beta   90.00
_cell.angle_gamma   90.00
#
_symmetry.space_group_name_H-M   'P 1'
#
loop_
_entity.id
_entity.type
_entity.pdbx_description
1 polymer ?
#
loop_
_entity_poly.entity_id
_entity_poly.type
_entity_poly.pdbx_seq_one_letter_code
_entity_poly.pdbx_strand_id
1 'polypeptide(L)'
;MKGKYKAALALLLLLILIPLTLLMTLGLWVPTLAGIWLPVGTRIALEQSPRLTRHGLVIPDLRYLVNDCSLAHITQAELTHPSRWLLNIKSLKLDAACLAKLPATEASPAAPRTLAQWQSMLPNTGINIDNVILAPWSEWQGKLAISMTPVIQQIRYQGEKVKFQGQLRGQALTVSQLEIAALANQPPVSLAGEFMLPLVPDGLPVSGHAAATLRLPQEPSLVDAELEWRDNAGQLIVMARGNPDPILDLPWAVTRQRLTISDGRWNWPYQGFPLSGRLAFNIDNWQAGPDNARVSGRLNILTQGDAGKANAVLTIGPGKLSMDSSEMPLQLTGEAKQKDLIFYAVLPAMFRGSLADPQLTFAPGALLRSRGRVIDALDIDEIRWPLAGVKVTPRGVDGRLQAILRAHENEMGDFVLHLDGLANDFLPDAGRWRWRYWGQGSFMPMRARWDIAGQGEWYDNTIRLTSLSTGFDQLHYGAMTVTSPRLVLNKPIVWVRDATTPSLQGALSLEAGKTVFTSGSVLPPSTINFSVEGREPTLFQFKGDLRAGAIGPVRLNGRWDGERLRGQAWWPKQSLIVFQPLLPPDWKMTLREGSLYAQVAFSAAQGQGFEAGGHGVLKGGSAWMPDNKINGVDFILPFRFHNGAWQLGTRGPVSLRIAGIVNQVTAKNITADLQGGYPWSESNPLLLSDVSVDVLGGQIIMKQLRMPQHDPALLRVQNISSSELISAINPKQFAMSGPVSGALPLWLNNEKWIIKDGWLTNPGPMTLRIDKDTADAVVKDNVTAGSAINWLRYMEITHSWTKINV
;
A
#
# COMPACT_ATOMS: atom_id res chain seq x y z
N MET A 1 61.85 -87.63 -38.75
CA MET A 1 61.53 -86.24 -38.90
C MET A 1 60.05 -85.81 -38.59
N LYS A 2 59.08 -86.73 -38.57
CA LYS A 2 57.63 -86.42 -38.36
C LYS A 2 57.22 -86.00 -36.94
N GLY A 3 58.03 -86.27 -35.87
CA GLY A 3 57.62 -85.82 -34.45
C GLY A 3 57.89 -84.39 -34.11
N LYS A 4 59.02 -83.84 -34.66
CA LYS A 4 59.35 -82.37 -34.37
C LYS A 4 58.42 -81.38 -34.98
N TYR A 5 57.77 -81.69 -36.14
CA TYR A 5 56.75 -80.83 -36.75
C TYR A 5 55.46 -80.88 -36.01
N LYS A 6 55.05 -82.01 -35.38
CA LYS A 6 53.84 -82.06 -34.53
C LYS A 6 54.03 -81.32 -33.25
N ALA A 7 55.20 -81.32 -32.63
CA ALA A 7 55.51 -80.57 -31.43
C ALA A 7 55.55 -79.07 -31.68
N ALA A 8 56.20 -78.68 -32.84
CA ALA A 8 56.25 -77.29 -33.24
C ALA A 8 54.87 -76.70 -33.60
N LEU A 9 53.98 -77.49 -34.24
CA LEU A 9 52.63 -77.12 -34.57
C LEU A 9 51.76 -77.04 -33.30
N ALA A 10 51.95 -77.94 -32.37
CA ALA A 10 51.25 -77.90 -31.07
C ALA A 10 51.68 -76.72 -30.21
N LEU A 11 52.98 -76.38 -30.24
CA LEU A 11 53.48 -75.24 -29.55
C LEU A 11 52.97 -73.92 -30.19
N LEU A 12 52.92 -73.90 -31.51
CA LEU A 12 52.35 -72.73 -32.26
C LEU A 12 50.89 -72.59 -32.02
N LEU A 13 50.14 -73.68 -31.99
CA LEU A 13 48.71 -73.68 -31.62
C LEU A 13 48.49 -73.24 -30.17
N LEU A 14 49.29 -73.68 -29.22
CA LEU A 14 49.23 -73.30 -27.83
C LEU A 14 49.62 -71.80 -27.66
N LEU A 15 50.54 -71.30 -28.39
CA LEU A 15 51.01 -69.89 -28.44
C LEU A 15 49.95 -68.98 -29.02
N ILE A 16 49.07 -69.48 -29.90
CA ILE A 16 47.91 -68.76 -30.44
C ILE A 16 46.65 -68.92 -29.55
N LEU A 17 46.43 -70.15 -29.03
CA LEU A 17 45.24 -70.47 -28.24
C LEU A 17 45.23 -69.79 -26.83
N ILE A 18 46.38 -69.71 -26.17
CA ILE A 18 46.58 -69.09 -24.89
C ILE A 18 46.16 -67.57 -24.93
N PRO A 19 46.79 -66.77 -25.86
CA PRO A 19 46.35 -65.37 -25.96
C PRO A 19 44.89 -65.21 -26.43
N LEU A 20 44.44 -66.14 -27.32
CA LEU A 20 43.04 -66.13 -27.76
C LEU A 20 42.05 -66.42 -26.62
N THR A 21 42.35 -67.44 -25.80
CA THR A 21 41.53 -67.75 -24.59
C THR A 21 41.59 -66.66 -23.53
N LEU A 22 42.78 -66.08 -23.32
CA LEU A 22 42.97 -64.92 -22.46
C LEU A 22 42.15 -63.69 -22.95
N LEU A 23 42.15 -63.47 -24.27
CA LEU A 23 41.29 -62.37 -24.86
C LEU A 23 39.85 -62.68 -24.80
N MET A 24 39.38 -63.95 -24.95
CA MET A 24 38.00 -64.33 -24.83
C MET A 24 37.49 -64.32 -23.39
N THR A 25 38.34 -64.47 -22.40
CA THR A 25 37.99 -64.47 -20.95
C THR A 25 38.34 -63.16 -20.27
N LEU A 26 38.65 -62.11 -21.02
CA LEU A 26 38.89 -60.73 -20.51
C LEU A 26 37.84 -60.25 -19.49
N GLY A 27 36.59 -60.54 -19.74
CA GLY A 27 35.49 -60.16 -18.85
C GLY A 27 35.47 -60.82 -17.48
N LEU A 28 36.18 -61.97 -17.34
CA LEU A 28 36.21 -62.73 -16.08
C LEU A 28 37.41 -62.36 -15.20
N TRP A 29 38.58 -62.23 -15.76
CA TRP A 29 39.80 -62.03 -14.97
C TRP A 29 40.24 -60.56 -14.83
N VAL A 30 39.78 -59.61 -15.72
CA VAL A 30 40.09 -58.20 -15.59
C VAL A 30 39.42 -57.57 -14.32
N PRO A 31 38.15 -57.82 -13.98
CA PRO A 31 37.59 -57.36 -12.73
C PRO A 31 38.30 -57.91 -11.50
N THR A 32 38.67 -59.19 -11.51
CA THR A 32 39.40 -59.88 -10.41
C THR A 32 40.79 -59.35 -10.20
N LEU A 33 41.56 -59.21 -11.27
CA LEU A 33 42.93 -58.60 -11.21
C LEU A 33 42.85 -57.12 -10.82
N ALA A 34 41.90 -56.33 -11.38
CA ALA A 34 41.68 -54.95 -10.98
C ALA A 34 41.36 -54.85 -9.51
N GLY A 35 40.60 -55.78 -8.96
CA GLY A 35 40.25 -55.81 -7.54
C GLY A 35 41.44 -55.90 -6.58
N ILE A 36 42.55 -56.41 -7.00
CA ILE A 36 43.83 -56.49 -6.22
C ILE A 36 44.42 -55.09 -5.98
N TRP A 37 44.17 -54.17 -6.91
CA TRP A 37 44.72 -52.80 -6.90
C TRP A 37 43.70 -51.76 -6.41
N LEU A 38 42.40 -52.16 -6.25
CA LEU A 38 41.36 -51.28 -5.87
C LEU A 38 41.22 -51.19 -4.33
N PRO A 39 40.77 -50.07 -3.77
CA PRO A 39 40.48 -49.93 -2.34
C PRO A 39 39.46 -50.96 -1.85
N VAL A 40 39.58 -51.35 -0.58
CA VAL A 40 38.60 -52.25 0.08
C VAL A 40 37.21 -51.67 -0.03
N GLY A 41 36.23 -52.52 -0.40
CA GLY A 41 34.83 -52.06 -0.60
C GLY A 41 34.52 -51.51 -1.99
N THR A 42 35.54 -51.49 -2.91
CA THR A 42 35.31 -51.07 -4.29
C THR A 42 35.51 -52.25 -5.27
N ARG A 43 34.75 -52.25 -6.36
CA ARG A 43 34.87 -53.28 -7.41
C ARG A 43 34.49 -52.72 -8.79
N ILE A 44 35.08 -53.31 -9.80
CA ILE A 44 34.67 -53.11 -11.18
C ILE A 44 33.75 -54.26 -11.61
N ALA A 45 32.62 -53.89 -12.22
CA ALA A 45 31.70 -54.83 -12.84
C ALA A 45 31.68 -54.55 -14.37
N LEU A 46 31.76 -55.60 -15.15
CA LEU A 46 31.62 -55.56 -16.61
C LEU A 46 30.36 -56.32 -16.98
N GLU A 47 29.34 -55.66 -17.51
CA GLU A 47 28.11 -56.32 -17.96
C GLU A 47 28.27 -57.05 -19.27
N GLN A 48 29.21 -56.57 -20.09
CA GLN A 48 29.56 -57.22 -21.35
C GLN A 48 31.08 -57.40 -21.45
N SER A 49 31.53 -58.52 -22.03
CA SER A 49 32.96 -58.82 -22.22
C SER A 49 33.62 -57.80 -23.13
N PRO A 50 34.81 -57.29 -22.78
CA PRO A 50 35.64 -56.47 -23.65
C PRO A 50 35.92 -57.18 -24.98
N ARG A 51 36.04 -56.42 -26.06
CA ARG A 51 36.28 -56.93 -27.42
C ARG A 51 37.48 -56.23 -27.99
N LEU A 52 38.38 -57.02 -28.55
CA LEU A 52 39.54 -56.52 -29.32
C LEU A 52 39.09 -56.27 -30.77
N THR A 53 39.22 -55.08 -31.25
CA THR A 53 38.97 -54.69 -32.65
C THR A 53 40.24 -54.39 -33.39
N ARG A 54 40.19 -54.13 -34.71
CA ARG A 54 41.35 -53.71 -35.51
C ARG A 54 41.93 -52.36 -35.05
N HIS A 55 41.18 -51.55 -34.35
CA HIS A 55 41.58 -50.22 -33.93
C HIS A 55 41.98 -50.17 -32.47
N GLY A 56 41.59 -51.16 -31.64
CA GLY A 56 41.86 -51.15 -30.21
C GLY A 56 40.98 -52.04 -29.38
N LEU A 57 41.00 -51.86 -28.06
CA LEU A 57 40.16 -52.54 -27.07
C LEU A 57 38.91 -51.79 -26.84
N VAL A 58 37.77 -52.42 -27.08
CA VAL A 58 36.44 -51.85 -26.80
C VAL A 58 35.83 -52.48 -25.55
N ILE A 59 35.47 -51.69 -24.58
CA ILE A 59 34.75 -52.05 -23.36
C ILE A 59 33.32 -51.50 -23.49
N PRO A 60 32.33 -52.34 -23.72
CA PRO A 60 30.95 -51.86 -23.98
C PRO A 60 30.28 -51.27 -22.75
N ASP A 61 30.50 -51.85 -21.57
CA ASP A 61 29.89 -51.37 -20.30
C ASP A 61 30.85 -51.66 -19.14
N LEU A 62 31.11 -50.65 -18.34
CA LEU A 62 31.93 -50.75 -17.14
C LEU A 62 31.31 -49.94 -16.01
N ARG A 63 31.14 -50.60 -14.88
CA ARG A 63 30.66 -49.95 -13.65
C ARG A 63 31.71 -50.04 -12.56
N TYR A 64 31.99 -48.90 -11.97
CA TYR A 64 32.79 -48.80 -10.75
C TYR A 64 31.86 -48.64 -9.55
N LEU A 65 31.88 -49.63 -8.70
CA LEU A 65 30.99 -49.75 -7.55
C LEU A 65 31.77 -49.48 -6.26
N VAL A 66 31.15 -48.73 -5.37
CA VAL A 66 31.67 -48.46 -4.03
C VAL A 66 30.60 -48.89 -3.03
N ASN A 67 30.84 -49.93 -2.23
CA ASN A 67 29.84 -50.54 -1.31
C ASN A 67 28.46 -50.73 -2.00
N ASP A 68 28.49 -51.35 -3.20
CA ASP A 68 27.36 -51.59 -4.10
C ASP A 68 26.64 -50.35 -4.67
N CYS A 69 27.18 -49.16 -4.45
CA CYS A 69 26.74 -47.93 -5.08
C CYS A 69 27.51 -47.69 -6.38
N SER A 70 26.84 -47.48 -7.50
CA SER A 70 27.49 -47.25 -8.80
C SER A 70 27.99 -45.80 -8.88
N LEU A 71 29.25 -45.60 -8.43
CA LEU A 71 29.88 -44.27 -8.46
C LEU A 71 30.15 -43.79 -9.89
N ALA A 72 30.60 -44.70 -10.75
CA ALA A 72 30.85 -44.39 -12.17
C ALA A 72 30.28 -45.49 -13.06
N HIS A 73 29.57 -45.09 -14.11
CA HIS A 73 29.11 -45.99 -15.17
C HIS A 73 29.59 -45.46 -16.53
N ILE A 74 30.43 -46.27 -17.19
CA ILE A 74 31.02 -45.96 -18.46
C ILE A 74 30.37 -46.84 -19.53
N THR A 75 29.90 -46.22 -20.59
CA THR A 75 29.38 -46.94 -21.75
C THR A 75 30.21 -46.66 -22.99
N GLN A 76 30.50 -47.71 -23.74
CA GLN A 76 31.36 -47.71 -24.96
C GLN A 76 32.70 -46.97 -24.79
N ALA A 77 33.59 -47.53 -24.01
CA ALA A 77 34.97 -47.10 -23.94
C ALA A 77 35.81 -47.81 -25.00
N GLU A 78 36.57 -47.06 -25.75
CA GLU A 78 37.51 -47.57 -26.77
C GLU A 78 38.90 -47.05 -26.46
N LEU A 79 39.84 -48.01 -26.23
CA LEU A 79 41.23 -47.74 -25.99
C LEU A 79 42.03 -48.06 -27.25
N THR A 80 42.70 -47.06 -27.84
CA THR A 80 43.50 -47.14 -29.07
C THR A 80 44.90 -46.63 -28.82
N HIS A 81 45.85 -47.00 -29.67
CA HIS A 81 47.22 -46.56 -29.55
C HIS A 81 47.81 -46.21 -30.96
N PRO A 82 47.38 -45.15 -31.62
CA PRO A 82 47.90 -44.73 -32.90
C PRO A 82 49.38 -44.22 -32.83
N SER A 83 49.62 -43.27 -31.91
CA SER A 83 50.98 -42.72 -31.58
C SER A 83 51.08 -42.47 -30.05
N ARG A 84 49.99 -42.42 -29.38
CA ARG A 84 49.85 -42.32 -27.94
C ARG A 84 48.56 -43.07 -27.49
N TRP A 85 48.50 -43.45 -26.27
CA TRP A 85 47.27 -44.02 -25.73
C TRP A 85 46.10 -43.03 -25.85
N LEU A 86 44.98 -43.46 -26.44
CA LEU A 86 43.76 -42.66 -26.57
C LEU A 86 42.59 -43.49 -26.09
N LEU A 87 41.89 -42.96 -25.08
CA LEU A 87 40.69 -43.52 -24.52
C LEU A 87 39.49 -42.66 -24.93
N ASN A 88 38.64 -43.19 -25.78
CA ASN A 88 37.38 -42.55 -26.17
C ASN A 88 36.21 -43.19 -25.45
N ILE A 89 35.42 -42.43 -24.76
CA ILE A 89 34.27 -42.88 -23.98
C ILE A 89 33.03 -42.17 -24.52
N LYS A 90 31.99 -42.92 -24.88
CA LYS A 90 30.77 -42.35 -25.38
C LYS A 90 29.96 -41.68 -24.26
N SER A 91 29.82 -42.32 -23.10
CA SER A 91 29.14 -41.73 -21.95
C SER A 91 29.76 -42.18 -20.63
N LEU A 92 29.93 -41.22 -19.72
CA LEU A 92 30.36 -41.43 -18.34
C LEU A 92 29.28 -40.80 -17.43
N LYS A 93 28.58 -41.65 -16.68
CA LYS A 93 27.66 -41.18 -15.62
C LYS A 93 28.37 -41.33 -14.27
N LEU A 94 28.46 -40.22 -13.54
CA LEU A 94 28.97 -40.17 -12.17
C LEU A 94 27.82 -39.93 -11.22
N ASP A 95 27.78 -40.63 -10.10
CA ASP A 95 26.78 -40.43 -9.04
C ASP A 95 27.44 -39.87 -7.79
N ALA A 96 27.22 -38.57 -7.56
CA ALA A 96 27.80 -37.86 -6.41
C ALA A 96 27.32 -38.40 -5.05
N ALA A 97 26.13 -39.00 -4.97
CA ALA A 97 25.62 -39.60 -3.74
C ALA A 97 26.48 -40.80 -3.27
N CYS A 98 27.16 -41.47 -4.21
CA CYS A 98 28.05 -42.58 -3.90
C CYS A 98 29.39 -42.14 -3.30
N LEU A 99 29.78 -40.85 -3.45
CA LEU A 99 31.04 -40.33 -2.89
C LEU A 99 31.09 -40.44 -1.37
N ALA A 100 29.98 -40.26 -0.70
CA ALA A 100 29.90 -40.41 0.76
C ALA A 100 30.14 -41.83 1.26
N LYS A 101 30.08 -42.85 0.36
CA LYS A 101 30.33 -44.26 0.66
C LYS A 101 31.77 -44.70 0.36
N LEU A 102 32.63 -43.79 -0.13
CA LEU A 102 34.03 -44.09 -0.29
C LEU A 102 34.65 -44.48 1.04
N PRO A 103 35.42 -45.60 1.12
CA PRO A 103 36.11 -45.98 2.33
C PRO A 103 37.08 -44.87 2.74
N ALA A 104 37.11 -44.53 4.03
CA ALA A 104 38.15 -43.64 4.56
C ALA A 104 39.50 -44.25 4.28
N THR A 105 40.37 -43.53 3.57
CA THR A 105 41.73 -43.99 3.26
C THR A 105 42.51 -43.99 4.57
N GLU A 106 42.88 -45.17 5.09
CA GLU A 106 43.82 -45.22 6.20
C GLU A 106 45.09 -44.47 5.80
N ALA A 107 45.52 -43.51 6.62
CA ALA A 107 46.71 -42.74 6.33
C ALA A 107 47.91 -43.69 6.16
N SER A 108 48.38 -43.83 4.92
CA SER A 108 49.58 -44.63 4.65
C SER A 108 50.76 -43.97 5.36
N PRO A 109 51.58 -44.72 6.07
CA PRO A 109 52.81 -44.19 6.72
C PRO A 109 53.87 -43.71 5.71
N ALA A 110 53.66 -43.91 4.40
CA ALA A 110 54.52 -43.44 3.34
C ALA A 110 54.44 -41.89 3.19
N ALA A 111 55.58 -41.23 3.05
CA ALA A 111 55.64 -39.80 2.79
C ALA A 111 54.77 -39.45 1.55
N PRO A 112 53.96 -38.38 1.61
CA PRO A 112 53.08 -38.00 0.50
C PRO A 112 53.93 -37.68 -0.75
N ARG A 113 53.50 -38.19 -1.89
CA ARG A 113 54.20 -37.96 -3.16
C ARG A 113 54.07 -36.51 -3.60
N THR A 114 55.19 -35.98 -4.15
CA THR A 114 55.21 -34.64 -4.72
C THR A 114 54.41 -34.60 -6.04
N LEU A 115 53.97 -33.42 -6.44
CA LEU A 115 53.26 -33.21 -7.71
C LEU A 115 54.13 -33.67 -8.90
N ALA A 116 55.41 -33.37 -8.87
CA ALA A 116 56.38 -33.84 -9.89
C ALA A 116 56.48 -35.38 -9.97
N GLN A 117 56.43 -36.07 -8.81
CA GLN A 117 56.45 -37.57 -8.80
C GLN A 117 55.12 -38.09 -9.39
N TRP A 118 53.98 -37.49 -9.07
CA TRP A 118 52.74 -37.85 -9.72
C TRP A 118 52.73 -37.63 -11.23
N GLN A 119 53.23 -36.49 -11.69
CA GLN A 119 53.27 -36.12 -13.10
C GLN A 119 54.22 -37.07 -13.88
N SER A 120 55.41 -37.50 -13.31
CA SER A 120 56.28 -38.41 -13.94
C SER A 120 55.71 -39.82 -14.13
N MET A 121 54.71 -40.20 -13.36
CA MET A 121 54.01 -41.48 -13.46
C MET A 121 52.88 -41.48 -14.50
N LEU A 122 52.47 -40.28 -14.98
CA LEU A 122 51.42 -40.22 -15.96
C LEU A 122 51.87 -40.73 -17.35
N PRO A 123 51.09 -41.64 -17.94
CA PRO A 123 51.37 -42.08 -19.30
C PRO A 123 51.03 -40.97 -20.32
N ASN A 124 51.65 -41.02 -21.48
CA ASN A 124 51.22 -40.11 -22.58
C ASN A 124 49.88 -40.58 -23.13
N THR A 125 48.82 -40.00 -22.61
CA THR A 125 47.41 -40.44 -22.82
C THR A 125 46.48 -39.29 -23.13
N GLY A 126 45.56 -39.54 -24.06
CA GLY A 126 44.40 -38.68 -24.29
C GLY A 126 43.12 -39.41 -23.85
N ILE A 127 42.22 -38.71 -23.21
CA ILE A 127 40.91 -39.21 -22.82
C ILE A 127 39.85 -38.24 -23.38
N ASN A 128 38.95 -38.76 -24.20
CA ASN A 128 37.82 -38.01 -24.73
C ASN A 128 36.54 -38.69 -24.26
N ILE A 129 35.66 -37.92 -23.71
CA ILE A 129 34.34 -38.37 -23.26
C ILE A 129 33.28 -37.49 -23.93
N ASP A 130 32.43 -38.10 -24.75
CA ASP A 130 31.42 -37.36 -25.50
C ASP A 130 30.28 -36.82 -24.61
N ASN A 131 29.95 -37.57 -23.55
CA ASN A 131 28.91 -37.14 -22.60
C ASN A 131 29.28 -37.56 -21.17
N VAL A 132 29.56 -36.55 -20.34
CA VAL A 132 29.71 -36.70 -18.89
C VAL A 132 28.42 -36.25 -18.25
N ILE A 133 27.81 -37.12 -17.44
CA ILE A 133 26.58 -36.83 -16.67
C ILE A 133 26.92 -36.94 -15.20
N LEU A 134 26.63 -35.89 -14.44
CA LEU A 134 26.81 -35.86 -13.00
C LEU A 134 25.44 -35.91 -12.29
N ALA A 135 25.06 -37.05 -11.72
CA ALA A 135 23.85 -37.18 -10.91
C ALA A 135 24.11 -36.64 -9.48
N PRO A 136 23.17 -35.96 -8.84
CA PRO A 136 21.79 -35.68 -9.29
C PRO A 136 21.64 -34.48 -10.27
N TRP A 137 22.70 -33.75 -10.58
CA TRP A 137 22.69 -32.53 -11.42
C TRP A 137 22.87 -32.89 -12.92
N SER A 138 21.87 -33.54 -13.51
CA SER A 138 21.90 -34.02 -14.90
C SER A 138 21.97 -32.87 -15.94
N GLU A 139 21.56 -31.65 -15.57
CA GLU A 139 21.69 -30.44 -16.40
C GLU A 139 23.14 -29.99 -16.64
N TRP A 140 24.10 -30.50 -15.87
CA TRP A 140 25.54 -30.21 -15.99
C TRP A 140 26.27 -31.21 -16.89
N GLN A 141 25.60 -31.80 -17.85
CA GLN A 141 26.19 -32.70 -18.81
C GLN A 141 27.03 -31.96 -19.85
N GLY A 142 28.08 -32.64 -20.35
CA GLY A 142 28.98 -32.05 -21.34
C GLY A 142 30.05 -32.99 -21.86
N LYS A 143 30.89 -32.50 -22.77
CA LYS A 143 32.05 -33.22 -23.32
C LYS A 143 33.29 -32.94 -22.50
N LEU A 144 34.09 -33.93 -22.23
CA LEU A 144 35.37 -33.84 -21.51
C LEU A 144 36.50 -34.35 -22.37
N ALA A 145 37.53 -33.54 -22.54
CA ALA A 145 38.77 -33.93 -23.18
C ALA A 145 39.96 -33.71 -22.22
N ILE A 146 40.75 -34.74 -21.96
CA ILE A 146 41.93 -34.68 -21.11
C ILE A 146 43.10 -35.11 -21.95
N SER A 147 44.19 -34.34 -21.94
CA SER A 147 45.47 -34.70 -22.55
C SER A 147 46.53 -34.70 -21.46
N MET A 148 47.16 -35.81 -21.25
CA MET A 148 48.19 -36.03 -20.21
C MET A 148 49.52 -36.42 -20.84
N THR A 149 50.56 -35.67 -20.47
CA THR A 149 51.93 -36.01 -20.66
C THR A 149 52.68 -35.82 -19.34
N PRO A 150 53.86 -36.37 -19.11
CA PRO A 150 54.65 -36.14 -17.90
C PRO A 150 54.94 -34.64 -17.62
N VAL A 151 54.91 -33.80 -18.66
CA VAL A 151 55.29 -32.38 -18.56
C VAL A 151 54.07 -31.45 -18.50
N ILE A 152 52.96 -31.79 -19.21
CA ILE A 152 51.82 -30.96 -19.40
C ILE A 152 50.54 -31.80 -19.29
N GLN A 153 49.61 -31.38 -18.45
CA GLN A 153 48.24 -31.92 -18.35
C GLN A 153 47.25 -30.84 -18.77
N GLN A 154 46.34 -31.16 -19.68
CA GLN A 154 45.32 -30.27 -20.17
C GLN A 154 43.96 -30.89 -19.97
N ILE A 155 43.00 -30.10 -19.49
CA ILE A 155 41.61 -30.50 -19.29
C ILE A 155 40.75 -29.50 -20.03
N ARG A 156 39.82 -29.98 -20.85
CA ARG A 156 38.78 -29.18 -21.49
C ARG A 156 37.44 -29.84 -21.28
N TYR A 157 36.54 -29.09 -20.65
CA TYR A 157 35.14 -29.49 -20.46
C TYR A 157 34.24 -28.52 -21.22
N GLN A 158 33.23 -29.02 -21.94
CA GLN A 158 32.28 -28.24 -22.73
C GLN A 158 30.87 -28.76 -22.48
N GLY A 159 30.16 -28.13 -21.55
CA GLY A 159 28.77 -28.35 -21.27
C GLY A 159 27.96 -27.11 -21.59
N GLU A 160 26.64 -27.26 -21.49
CA GLU A 160 25.68 -26.13 -21.65
C GLU A 160 25.78 -25.14 -20.49
N LYS A 161 25.91 -25.64 -19.28
CA LYS A 161 25.99 -24.86 -18.05
C LYS A 161 27.39 -24.48 -17.62
N VAL A 162 28.38 -25.27 -18.00
CA VAL A 162 29.80 -25.08 -17.62
C VAL A 162 30.71 -25.33 -18.81
N LYS A 163 31.67 -24.43 -18.99
CA LYS A 163 32.80 -24.62 -19.87
C LYS A 163 34.07 -24.40 -19.06
N PHE A 164 35.04 -25.30 -19.19
CA PHE A 164 36.30 -25.23 -18.47
C PHE A 164 37.46 -25.59 -19.40
N GLN A 165 38.53 -24.82 -19.36
CA GLN A 165 39.79 -25.10 -20.01
C GLN A 165 40.96 -24.76 -19.09
N GLY A 166 41.70 -25.76 -18.69
CA GLY A 166 42.86 -25.59 -17.81
C GLY A 166 44.05 -26.38 -18.26
N GLN A 167 45.25 -25.90 -17.91
CA GLN A 167 46.54 -26.53 -18.19
C GLN A 167 47.39 -26.50 -16.93
N LEU A 168 48.01 -27.65 -16.62
CA LEU A 168 48.99 -27.79 -15.55
C LEU A 168 50.33 -28.09 -16.15
N ARG A 169 51.36 -27.27 -15.84
CA ARG A 169 52.77 -27.46 -16.23
C ARG A 169 53.63 -27.35 -14.97
N GLY A 170 54.20 -28.48 -14.51
CA GLY A 170 54.86 -28.52 -13.22
C GLY A 170 53.90 -28.11 -12.10
N GLN A 171 54.20 -27.04 -11.37
CA GLN A 171 53.36 -26.49 -10.34
C GLN A 171 52.40 -25.37 -10.85
N ALA A 172 52.65 -24.87 -12.07
CA ALA A 172 51.81 -23.78 -12.62
C ALA A 172 50.52 -24.34 -13.25
N LEU A 173 49.39 -24.00 -12.65
CA LEU A 173 48.07 -24.26 -13.17
C LEU A 173 47.54 -22.99 -13.81
N THR A 174 47.29 -23.03 -15.12
CA THR A 174 46.64 -21.93 -15.85
C THR A 174 45.23 -22.34 -16.20
N VAL A 175 44.24 -21.60 -15.74
CA VAL A 175 42.83 -21.70 -16.14
C VAL A 175 42.60 -20.62 -17.18
N SER A 176 42.54 -21.01 -18.45
CA SER A 176 42.29 -20.04 -19.53
C SER A 176 40.81 -19.67 -19.70
N GLN A 177 39.92 -20.54 -19.26
CA GLN A 177 38.47 -20.31 -19.33
C GLN A 177 37.75 -21.16 -18.30
N LEU A 178 36.93 -20.53 -17.51
CA LEU A 178 35.86 -21.17 -16.73
C LEU A 178 34.62 -20.31 -16.89
N GLU A 179 33.58 -20.81 -17.56
CA GLU A 179 32.29 -20.16 -17.71
C GLU A 179 31.22 -20.96 -16.97
N ILE A 180 30.41 -20.32 -16.17
CA ILE A 180 29.34 -20.94 -15.42
C ILE A 180 28.03 -20.18 -15.70
N ALA A 181 27.05 -20.82 -16.32
CA ALA A 181 25.71 -20.30 -16.57
C ALA A 181 24.78 -20.72 -15.42
N ALA A 182 24.85 -20.01 -14.31
CA ALA A 182 24.13 -20.37 -13.08
C ALA A 182 22.62 -20.08 -13.13
N LEU A 183 22.18 -19.03 -13.85
CA LEU A 183 20.78 -18.58 -13.87
C LEU A 183 20.28 -18.44 -15.31
N ALA A 184 19.01 -18.80 -15.53
CA ALA A 184 18.35 -18.57 -16.81
C ALA A 184 18.27 -17.05 -17.09
N ASN A 185 18.53 -16.67 -18.34
CA ASN A 185 18.50 -15.29 -18.83
C ASN A 185 19.58 -14.32 -18.29
N GLN A 186 20.62 -14.84 -17.65
CA GLN A 186 21.80 -14.04 -17.28
C GLN A 186 23.05 -14.50 -18.06
N PRO A 187 23.98 -13.59 -18.39
CA PRO A 187 25.24 -13.99 -19.01
C PRO A 187 26.05 -14.87 -18.05
N PRO A 188 26.82 -15.85 -18.58
CA PRO A 188 27.62 -16.71 -17.74
C PRO A 188 28.67 -15.91 -16.98
N VAL A 189 29.03 -16.38 -15.79
CA VAL A 189 30.21 -15.92 -15.06
C VAL A 189 31.43 -16.48 -15.78
N SER A 190 32.34 -15.61 -16.18
CA SER A 190 33.60 -15.98 -16.82
C SER A 190 34.78 -15.76 -15.88
N LEU A 191 35.60 -16.74 -15.70
CA LEU A 191 36.81 -16.70 -14.85
C LEU A 191 38.02 -17.23 -15.62
N ALA A 192 39.14 -16.53 -15.45
CA ALA A 192 40.45 -16.97 -15.88
C ALA A 192 41.49 -16.72 -14.78
N GLY A 193 42.56 -17.51 -14.73
CA GLY A 193 43.55 -17.31 -13.67
C GLY A 193 44.80 -18.20 -13.81
N GLU A 194 45.81 -17.82 -13.06
CA GLU A 194 47.08 -18.55 -12.93
C GLU A 194 47.35 -18.86 -11.47
N PHE A 195 47.74 -20.09 -11.18
CA PHE A 195 47.90 -20.59 -9.82
C PHE A 195 49.17 -21.39 -9.68
N MET A 196 49.89 -21.18 -8.60
CA MET A 196 51.08 -22.00 -8.27
C MET A 196 50.65 -23.03 -7.21
N LEU A 197 50.63 -24.29 -7.61
CA LEU A 197 50.30 -25.41 -6.72
C LEU A 197 51.43 -25.73 -5.75
N PRO A 198 51.12 -26.24 -4.53
CA PRO A 198 52.15 -26.70 -3.61
C PRO A 198 52.91 -27.92 -4.13
N LEU A 199 54.11 -28.13 -3.61
CA LEU A 199 54.94 -29.30 -3.98
C LEU A 199 54.22 -30.62 -3.73
N VAL A 200 53.49 -30.71 -2.65
CA VAL A 200 52.59 -31.81 -2.30
C VAL A 200 51.16 -31.34 -2.51
N PRO A 201 50.35 -32.03 -3.31
CA PRO A 201 48.98 -31.58 -3.61
C PRO A 201 48.02 -31.88 -2.47
N ASP A 202 48.28 -31.35 -1.27
CA ASP A 202 47.51 -31.53 -0.04
C ASP A 202 46.87 -30.25 0.51
N GLY A 203 46.86 -29.17 -0.29
CA GLY A 203 46.32 -27.88 0.14
C GLY A 203 45.94 -26.95 -1.01
N LEU A 204 45.69 -25.70 -0.67
CA LEU A 204 45.41 -24.66 -1.65
C LEU A 204 46.69 -24.29 -2.44
N PRO A 205 46.56 -23.67 -3.64
CA PRO A 205 47.69 -23.08 -4.33
C PRO A 205 48.53 -22.15 -3.44
N VAL A 206 49.83 -22.14 -3.56
CA VAL A 206 50.74 -21.28 -2.77
C VAL A 206 50.59 -19.82 -3.13
N SER A 207 50.35 -19.54 -4.41
CA SER A 207 50.04 -18.21 -4.92
C SER A 207 49.14 -18.30 -6.12
N GLY A 208 48.47 -17.24 -6.43
CA GLY A 208 47.60 -17.19 -7.60
C GLY A 208 47.02 -15.82 -7.86
N HIS A 209 46.60 -15.64 -9.10
CA HIS A 209 45.84 -14.53 -9.58
C HIS A 209 44.66 -15.08 -10.40
N ALA A 210 43.45 -14.61 -10.13
CA ALA A 210 42.29 -14.96 -10.94
C ALA A 210 41.45 -13.72 -11.21
N ALA A 211 40.98 -13.60 -12.45
CA ALA A 211 40.05 -12.55 -12.84
C ALA A 211 38.74 -13.17 -13.30
N ALA A 212 37.63 -12.61 -12.86
CA ALA A 212 36.28 -13.01 -13.25
C ALA A 212 35.47 -11.82 -13.70
N THR A 213 34.59 -12.02 -14.69
CA THR A 213 33.61 -11.04 -15.12
C THR A 213 32.22 -11.64 -14.91
N LEU A 214 31.35 -10.87 -14.26
CA LEU A 214 29.97 -11.27 -13.96
C LEU A 214 29.01 -10.08 -14.13
N ARG A 215 27.73 -10.37 -14.25
CA ARG A 215 26.66 -9.36 -14.20
C ARG A 215 25.83 -9.58 -12.96
N LEU A 216 25.70 -8.54 -12.13
CA LEU A 216 24.84 -8.59 -10.96
C LEU A 216 23.40 -8.25 -11.33
N PRO A 217 22.38 -8.82 -10.64
CA PRO A 217 20.98 -8.70 -11.03
C PRO A 217 20.45 -7.28 -11.14
N GLN A 218 20.92 -6.33 -10.45
CA GLN A 218 20.42 -4.94 -10.44
C GLN A 218 21.44 -3.92 -10.92
N GLU A 219 22.61 -4.38 -11.34
CA GLU A 219 23.70 -3.57 -11.83
C GLU A 219 23.70 -3.61 -13.37
N PRO A 220 23.50 -2.49 -14.08
CA PRO A 220 23.51 -2.46 -15.53
C PRO A 220 24.89 -2.73 -16.12
N SER A 221 25.94 -2.44 -15.36
CA SER A 221 27.33 -2.62 -15.77
C SER A 221 27.82 -4.03 -15.52
N LEU A 222 28.83 -4.44 -16.30
CA LEU A 222 29.58 -5.64 -15.97
C LEU A 222 30.45 -5.38 -14.74
N VAL A 223 30.62 -6.40 -13.93
CA VAL A 223 31.41 -6.38 -12.71
C VAL A 223 32.62 -7.28 -12.92
N ASP A 224 33.79 -6.74 -12.67
CA ASP A 224 35.04 -7.47 -12.73
C ASP A 224 35.51 -7.78 -11.30
N ALA A 225 35.88 -9.03 -11.07
CA ALA A 225 36.40 -9.52 -9.80
C ALA A 225 37.84 -10.00 -9.99
N GLU A 226 38.73 -9.54 -9.16
CA GLU A 226 40.10 -9.92 -9.10
C GLU A 226 40.42 -10.59 -7.76
N LEU A 227 41.03 -11.77 -7.84
CA LEU A 227 41.44 -12.55 -6.70
C LEU A 227 42.96 -12.76 -6.75
N GLU A 228 43.65 -12.25 -5.79
CA GLU A 228 45.08 -12.43 -5.62
C GLU A 228 45.41 -13.06 -4.26
N TRP A 229 46.37 -13.95 -4.22
CA TRP A 229 46.88 -14.47 -2.95
C TRP A 229 48.30 -14.94 -3.01
N ARG A 230 48.95 -14.97 -1.85
CA ARG A 230 50.30 -15.53 -1.62
C ARG A 230 50.38 -16.08 -0.20
N ASP A 231 50.96 -17.21 0.00
CA ASP A 231 51.23 -17.81 1.30
C ASP A 231 50.02 -17.91 2.24
N ASN A 232 48.93 -18.41 1.70
CA ASN A 232 47.66 -18.62 2.39
C ASN A 232 46.89 -17.31 2.82
N ALA A 233 47.25 -16.16 2.29
CA ALA A 233 46.52 -14.92 2.45
C ALA A 233 46.38 -14.19 1.11
N GLY A 234 45.34 -13.41 0.97
CA GLY A 234 45.07 -12.68 -0.25
C GLY A 234 43.99 -11.63 -0.14
N GLN A 235 43.62 -11.17 -1.31
CA GLN A 235 42.57 -10.15 -1.44
C GLN A 235 41.64 -10.48 -2.61
N LEU A 236 40.37 -10.32 -2.43
CA LEU A 236 39.36 -10.33 -3.46
C LEU A 236 38.79 -8.90 -3.62
N ILE A 237 39.01 -8.35 -4.82
CA ILE A 237 38.47 -7.03 -5.19
C ILE A 237 37.41 -7.23 -6.26
N VAL A 238 36.25 -6.61 -6.10
CA VAL A 238 35.15 -6.62 -7.06
C VAL A 238 34.78 -5.17 -7.40
N MET A 239 34.86 -4.84 -8.70
CA MET A 239 34.58 -3.47 -9.19
C MET A 239 33.51 -3.47 -10.27
N ALA A 240 32.62 -2.50 -10.24
CA ALA A 240 31.74 -2.21 -11.37
C ALA A 240 32.50 -1.40 -12.42
N ARG A 241 32.35 -1.75 -13.69
CA ARG A 241 32.99 -0.99 -14.79
C ARG A 241 32.50 0.44 -14.80
N GLY A 242 33.44 1.37 -14.72
CA GLY A 242 33.17 2.81 -14.69
C GLY A 242 32.96 3.41 -13.29
N ASN A 243 33.03 2.60 -12.23
CA ASN A 243 33.02 3.09 -10.85
C ASN A 243 34.45 3.00 -10.24
N PRO A 244 34.99 4.07 -9.67
CA PRO A 244 36.31 4.04 -9.07
C PRO A 244 36.36 3.30 -7.73
N ASP A 245 35.24 3.18 -7.02
CA ASP A 245 35.15 2.54 -5.71
C ASP A 245 34.83 1.05 -5.86
N PRO A 246 35.54 0.16 -5.16
CA PRO A 246 35.24 -1.27 -5.21
C PRO A 246 33.91 -1.59 -4.56
N ILE A 247 33.14 -2.47 -5.19
CA ILE A 247 31.91 -3.06 -4.60
C ILE A 247 32.25 -3.96 -3.43
N LEU A 248 33.34 -4.75 -3.57
CA LEU A 248 33.87 -5.61 -2.51
C LEU A 248 35.37 -5.47 -2.47
N ASP A 249 35.93 -5.41 -1.27
CA ASP A 249 37.34 -5.47 -0.98
C ASP A 249 37.50 -6.38 0.25
N LEU A 250 37.90 -7.64 -0.01
CA LEU A 250 37.93 -8.71 0.97
C LEU A 250 39.31 -9.25 1.17
N PRO A 251 40.08 -8.75 2.13
CA PRO A 251 41.31 -9.38 2.56
C PRO A 251 40.98 -10.70 3.27
N TRP A 252 41.52 -11.76 2.82
CA TRP A 252 41.28 -13.11 3.35
C TRP A 252 42.56 -13.82 3.74
N ALA A 253 42.45 -14.71 4.70
CA ALA A 253 43.53 -15.64 5.08
C ALA A 253 42.92 -17.01 5.31
N VAL A 254 43.71 -18.03 4.97
CA VAL A 254 43.31 -19.43 5.14
C VAL A 254 44.36 -20.22 5.91
N THR A 255 43.88 -21.08 6.79
CA THR A 255 44.67 -22.11 7.48
C THR A 255 44.06 -23.47 7.16
N ARG A 256 44.68 -24.56 7.59
CA ARG A 256 44.11 -25.91 7.41
C ARG A 256 42.71 -26.06 8.01
N GLN A 257 42.37 -25.28 9.04
CA GLN A 257 41.09 -25.41 9.78
C GLN A 257 40.15 -24.26 9.53
N ARG A 258 40.62 -23.07 9.14
CA ARG A 258 39.82 -21.86 9.09
C ARG A 258 40.15 -20.99 7.87
N LEU A 259 39.11 -20.52 7.21
CA LEU A 259 39.18 -19.40 6.28
C LEU A 259 38.61 -18.17 6.98
N THR A 260 39.32 -17.06 6.92
CA THR A 260 38.97 -15.82 7.64
C THR A 260 39.00 -14.62 6.70
N ILE A 261 37.97 -13.79 6.77
CA ILE A 261 37.97 -12.40 6.28
C ILE A 261 37.85 -11.52 7.53
N SER A 262 38.85 -10.76 7.87
CA SER A 262 38.93 -10.05 9.14
C SER A 262 38.42 -8.61 9.07
N ASP A 263 38.65 -7.92 7.95
CA ASP A 263 38.28 -6.51 7.74
C ASP A 263 37.88 -6.27 6.29
N GLY A 264 36.90 -7.03 5.82
CA GLY A 264 36.33 -6.82 4.51
C GLY A 264 35.52 -5.53 4.43
N ARG A 265 35.56 -4.89 3.29
CA ARG A 265 34.75 -3.72 2.97
C ARG A 265 33.84 -4.05 1.80
N TRP A 266 32.62 -3.49 1.84
CA TRP A 266 31.68 -3.60 0.74
C TRP A 266 30.95 -2.28 0.52
N ASN A 267 30.64 -1.99 -0.73
CA ASN A 267 29.97 -0.79 -1.16
C ASN A 267 29.04 -1.15 -2.32
N TRP A 268 27.73 -1.03 -2.12
CA TRP A 268 26.73 -1.29 -3.14
C TRP A 268 26.17 0.02 -3.65
N PRO A 269 26.53 0.47 -4.85
CA PRO A 269 26.11 1.78 -5.40
C PRO A 269 24.67 1.74 -5.92
N TYR A 270 23.72 1.26 -5.12
CA TYR A 270 22.32 1.20 -5.53
C TYR A 270 21.75 2.61 -5.69
N GLN A 271 21.12 2.90 -6.84
CA GLN A 271 20.49 4.21 -7.09
C GLN A 271 19.36 4.47 -6.08
N GLY A 272 19.49 5.53 -5.30
CA GLY A 272 18.55 5.95 -4.27
C GLY A 272 18.88 5.51 -2.84
N PHE A 273 19.58 4.38 -2.63
CA PHE A 273 20.00 3.88 -1.33
C PHE A 273 21.41 3.29 -1.41
N PRO A 274 22.47 4.09 -1.43
CA PRO A 274 23.82 3.56 -1.41
C PRO A 274 24.06 2.81 -0.08
N LEU A 275 24.40 1.54 -0.17
CA LEU A 275 24.71 0.69 0.97
C LEU A 275 26.21 0.48 1.04
N SER A 276 26.79 0.58 2.22
CA SER A 276 28.22 0.30 2.44
C SER A 276 28.42 -0.31 3.82
N GLY A 277 29.61 -0.81 4.06
CA GLY A 277 29.94 -1.33 5.38
C GLY A 277 31.19 -2.16 5.43
N ARG A 278 31.36 -2.79 6.59
CA ARG A 278 32.42 -3.75 6.85
C ARG A 278 31.86 -5.13 7.07
N LEU A 279 32.65 -6.13 6.76
CA LEU A 279 32.30 -7.52 7.06
C LEU A 279 33.51 -8.25 7.63
N ALA A 280 33.23 -9.12 8.57
CA ALA A 280 34.17 -10.10 9.09
C ALA A 280 33.50 -11.48 9.01
N PHE A 281 34.22 -12.47 8.52
CA PHE A 281 33.64 -13.77 8.24
C PHE A 281 34.63 -14.89 8.51
N ASN A 282 34.17 -15.99 9.09
CA ASN A 282 34.98 -17.18 9.33
C ASN A 282 34.27 -18.43 8.83
N ILE A 283 35.01 -19.33 8.22
CA ILE A 283 34.56 -20.67 7.91
C ILE A 283 35.50 -21.65 8.60
N ASP A 284 35.03 -22.26 9.67
CA ASP A 284 35.77 -23.29 10.41
C ASP A 284 35.56 -24.66 9.77
N ASN A 285 36.61 -25.53 9.80
CA ASN A 285 36.61 -26.89 9.26
C ASN A 285 36.25 -26.97 7.77
N TRP A 286 36.64 -25.97 7.00
CA TRP A 286 36.30 -25.89 5.57
C TRP A 286 36.78 -27.10 4.73
N GLN A 287 37.87 -27.75 5.14
CA GLN A 287 38.38 -28.94 4.46
C GLN A 287 37.53 -30.21 4.68
N ALA A 288 36.74 -30.25 5.74
CA ALA A 288 35.85 -31.37 6.05
C ALA A 288 34.57 -31.39 5.19
N GLY A 289 34.49 -30.47 4.22
CA GLY A 289 33.37 -30.31 3.31
C GLY A 289 32.23 -29.44 3.88
N PRO A 290 31.31 -29.07 3.03
CA PRO A 290 30.22 -28.09 3.39
C PRO A 290 29.34 -28.60 4.55
N ASP A 291 29.18 -29.91 4.70
CA ASP A 291 28.37 -30.48 5.76
C ASP A 291 28.97 -30.36 7.15
N ASN A 292 30.28 -30.27 7.26
CA ASN A 292 31.00 -30.13 8.53
C ASN A 292 31.59 -28.74 8.76
N ALA A 293 31.60 -27.90 7.73
CA ALA A 293 32.03 -26.52 7.84
C ALA A 293 31.08 -25.72 8.71
N ARG A 294 31.63 -24.84 9.55
CA ARG A 294 30.88 -23.90 10.40
C ARG A 294 31.16 -22.49 9.97
N VAL A 295 30.09 -21.80 9.61
CA VAL A 295 30.14 -20.43 9.10
C VAL A 295 29.72 -19.47 10.19
N SER A 296 30.52 -18.44 10.43
CA SER A 296 30.19 -17.35 11.34
C SER A 296 30.67 -16.01 10.79
N GLY A 297 29.96 -14.93 11.10
CA GLY A 297 30.35 -13.63 10.60
C GLY A 297 29.56 -12.48 11.18
N ARG A 298 29.99 -11.30 10.81
CA ARG A 298 29.33 -10.05 11.15
C ARG A 298 29.42 -9.09 9.96
N LEU A 299 28.28 -8.58 9.54
CA LEU A 299 28.13 -7.63 8.45
C LEU A 299 27.56 -6.33 9.00
N ASN A 300 28.30 -5.24 8.89
CA ASN A 300 27.78 -3.90 9.16
C ASN A 300 27.16 -3.33 7.86
N ILE A 301 26.00 -2.74 7.99
CA ILE A 301 25.25 -2.15 6.89
C ILE A 301 25.03 -0.68 7.21
N LEU A 302 25.57 0.20 6.38
CA LEU A 302 25.47 1.63 6.52
C LEU A 302 24.85 2.21 5.25
N THR A 303 23.91 3.12 5.39
CA THR A 303 23.47 3.96 4.28
C THR A 303 23.34 5.41 4.74
N GLN A 304 23.73 6.32 3.88
CA GLN A 304 23.56 7.75 4.08
C GLN A 304 23.33 8.42 2.72
N GLY A 305 22.13 8.90 2.50
CA GLY A 305 21.73 9.55 1.27
C GLY A 305 20.53 10.46 1.47
N ASP A 306 20.03 11.08 0.40
CA ASP A 306 18.87 11.98 0.43
C ASP A 306 17.60 11.28 0.93
N ALA A 307 17.48 9.98 0.72
CA ALA A 307 16.35 9.18 1.16
C ALA A 307 16.36 8.84 2.66
N GLY A 308 17.52 8.96 3.34
CA GLY A 308 17.65 8.68 4.76
C GLY A 308 19.00 8.15 5.19
N LYS A 309 19.08 7.72 6.46
CA LYS A 309 20.28 7.13 7.08
C LYS A 309 19.88 5.80 7.72
N ALA A 310 20.74 4.79 7.59
CA ALA A 310 20.57 3.55 8.33
C ALA A 310 21.92 3.01 8.81
N ASN A 311 21.87 2.35 9.96
CA ASN A 311 23.00 1.62 10.53
C ASN A 311 22.47 0.31 11.10
N ALA A 312 22.93 -0.81 10.55
CA ALA A 312 22.51 -2.13 10.98
C ALA A 312 23.69 -3.08 11.06
N VAL A 313 23.57 -4.10 11.88
CA VAL A 313 24.53 -5.18 12.04
C VAL A 313 23.80 -6.49 11.88
N LEU A 314 24.25 -7.27 10.90
CA LEU A 314 23.85 -8.66 10.74
C LEU A 314 24.91 -9.57 11.33
N THR A 315 24.57 -10.30 12.37
CA THR A 315 25.39 -11.38 12.94
C THR A 315 24.95 -12.71 12.31
N ILE A 316 25.91 -13.48 11.85
CA ILE A 316 25.70 -14.74 11.13
C ILE A 316 26.39 -15.85 11.91
N GLY A 317 25.68 -16.93 12.21
CA GLY A 317 26.23 -18.14 12.83
C GLY A 317 26.72 -17.99 14.29
N PRO A 318 27.51 -18.95 14.77
CA PRO A 318 28.05 -20.08 14.03
C PRO A 318 27.00 -21.10 13.61
N GLY A 319 27.07 -21.56 12.38
CA GLY A 319 26.11 -22.49 11.80
C GLY A 319 26.64 -23.24 10.59
N LYS A 320 25.84 -24.18 10.12
CA LYS A 320 26.13 -24.97 8.91
C LYS A 320 25.50 -24.31 7.69
N LEU A 321 26.26 -24.19 6.63
CA LEU A 321 25.78 -23.76 5.29
C LEU A 321 26.14 -24.85 4.28
N SER A 322 25.14 -25.52 3.74
CA SER A 322 25.31 -26.65 2.82
C SER A 322 24.31 -26.54 1.66
N MET A 323 24.67 -27.15 0.54
CA MET A 323 23.78 -27.25 -0.62
C MET A 323 22.47 -27.99 -0.31
N ASP A 324 22.54 -29.02 0.56
CA ASP A 324 21.38 -29.87 0.88
C ASP A 324 20.64 -29.46 2.14
N SER A 325 21.38 -29.07 3.19
CA SER A 325 20.79 -28.73 4.48
C SER A 325 21.63 -27.72 5.22
N SER A 326 21.11 -26.52 5.37
CA SER A 326 21.73 -25.45 6.16
C SER A 326 21.01 -25.29 7.49
N GLU A 327 21.73 -24.91 8.53
CA GLU A 327 21.20 -24.48 9.81
C GLU A 327 22.08 -23.37 10.40
N MET A 328 21.61 -22.14 10.32
CA MET A 328 22.41 -20.98 10.67
C MET A 328 21.59 -19.96 11.43
N PRO A 329 21.94 -19.64 12.70
CA PRO A 329 21.31 -18.53 13.39
C PRO A 329 21.76 -17.21 12.77
N LEU A 330 20.82 -16.30 12.62
CA LEU A 330 21.02 -14.94 12.12
C LEU A 330 20.45 -13.96 13.13
N GLN A 331 21.06 -12.79 13.28
CA GLN A 331 20.52 -11.72 14.06
C GLN A 331 20.79 -10.37 13.39
N LEU A 332 19.74 -9.72 12.94
CA LEU A 332 19.82 -8.36 12.43
C LEU A 332 19.42 -7.39 13.55
N THR A 333 20.29 -6.44 13.84
CA THR A 333 20.01 -5.33 14.75
C THR A 333 20.37 -4.03 14.08
N GLY A 334 19.51 -3.02 14.19
CA GLY A 334 19.82 -1.75 13.56
C GLY A 334 18.76 -0.69 13.76
N GLU A 335 19.11 0.49 13.29
CA GLU A 335 18.20 1.61 13.19
C GLU A 335 18.28 2.25 11.80
N ALA A 336 17.16 2.79 11.36
CA ALA A 336 17.08 3.57 10.14
C ALA A 336 16.25 4.83 10.37
N LYS A 337 16.67 5.92 9.78
CA LYS A 337 15.93 7.19 9.80
C LYS A 337 15.61 7.60 8.38
N GLN A 338 14.34 7.78 8.09
CA GLN A 338 13.84 8.29 6.80
C GLN A 338 12.94 9.49 7.06
N LYS A 339 13.39 10.67 6.68
CA LYS A 339 12.75 11.94 7.07
C LYS A 339 12.62 12.00 8.60
N ASP A 340 11.41 12.12 9.13
CA ASP A 340 11.12 12.17 10.55
C ASP A 340 10.77 10.81 11.17
N LEU A 341 10.72 9.73 10.37
CA LEU A 341 10.49 8.37 10.86
C LEU A 341 11.79 7.68 11.23
N ILE A 342 11.80 7.04 12.38
CA ILE A 342 12.90 6.23 12.89
C ILE A 342 12.41 4.79 13.02
N PHE A 343 13.16 3.87 12.45
CA PHE A 343 12.92 2.43 12.53
C PHE A 343 13.98 1.77 13.40
N TYR A 344 13.57 0.81 14.21
CA TYR A 344 14.44 -0.04 15.02
C TYR A 344 14.12 -1.49 14.73
N ALA A 345 15.14 -2.27 14.42
CA ALA A 345 15.03 -3.69 14.14
C ALA A 345 15.85 -4.51 15.14
N VAL A 346 15.24 -5.52 15.74
CA VAL A 346 15.90 -6.61 16.45
C VAL A 346 15.28 -7.89 15.95
N LEU A 347 15.96 -8.54 14.99
CA LEU A 347 15.41 -9.64 14.22
C LEU A 347 16.29 -10.89 14.35
N PRO A 348 16.21 -11.61 15.47
CA PRO A 348 16.78 -12.94 15.58
C PRO A 348 16.01 -13.90 14.67
N ALA A 349 16.73 -14.71 13.90
CA ALA A 349 16.15 -15.66 12.97
C ALA A 349 17.01 -16.92 12.84
N MET A 350 16.42 -17.97 12.35
CA MET A 350 17.08 -19.22 11.98
C MET A 350 16.93 -19.46 10.47
N PHE A 351 18.04 -19.50 9.78
CA PHE A 351 18.08 -19.92 8.39
C PHE A 351 18.19 -21.44 8.31
N ARG A 352 17.31 -22.09 7.59
CA ARG A 352 17.24 -23.54 7.40
C ARG A 352 16.98 -23.89 5.94
N GLY A 353 17.24 -25.17 5.59
CA GLY A 353 16.97 -25.72 4.28
C GLY A 353 18.19 -25.76 3.37
N SER A 354 17.98 -26.09 2.11
CA SER A 354 19.02 -26.05 1.09
C SER A 354 19.28 -24.64 0.59
N LEU A 355 20.41 -24.38 -0.02
CA LEU A 355 20.64 -23.10 -0.68
C LEU A 355 19.72 -22.87 -1.89
N ALA A 356 19.16 -23.94 -2.46
CA ALA A 356 18.17 -23.86 -3.54
C ALA A 356 16.73 -23.61 -3.04
N ASP A 357 16.41 -24.01 -1.79
CA ASP A 357 15.11 -23.78 -1.14
C ASP A 357 15.34 -23.28 0.30
N PRO A 358 15.79 -22.04 0.46
CA PRO A 358 16.11 -21.45 1.76
C PRO A 358 14.86 -21.09 2.54
N GLN A 359 14.87 -21.31 3.84
CA GLN A 359 13.83 -20.91 4.77
C GLN A 359 14.41 -20.08 5.91
N LEU A 360 13.93 -18.86 6.07
CA LEU A 360 14.23 -18.00 7.20
C LEU A 360 13.05 -18.02 8.17
N THR A 361 13.27 -18.40 9.42
CA THR A 361 12.23 -18.37 10.48
C THR A 361 12.65 -17.39 11.54
N PHE A 362 11.84 -16.37 11.80
CA PHE A 362 12.09 -15.43 12.88
C PHE A 362 11.90 -16.09 14.25
N ALA A 363 12.87 -15.93 15.12
CA ALA A 363 12.87 -16.49 16.46
C ALA A 363 12.06 -15.63 17.45
N PRO A 364 11.74 -16.15 18.65
CA PRO A 364 11.14 -15.35 19.71
C PRO A 364 11.95 -14.09 20.00
N GLY A 365 11.27 -12.96 20.17
CA GLY A 365 11.90 -11.65 20.36
C GLY A 365 12.16 -10.87 19.06
N ALA A 366 11.88 -11.46 17.88
CA ALA A 366 11.95 -10.73 16.63
C ALA A 366 10.91 -9.60 16.58
N LEU A 367 11.38 -8.38 16.51
CA LEU A 367 10.56 -7.18 16.59
C LEU A 367 11.12 -6.07 15.70
N LEU A 368 10.26 -5.52 14.85
CA LEU A 368 10.48 -4.26 14.15
C LEU A 368 9.62 -3.19 14.83
N ARG A 369 10.20 -2.02 15.06
CA ARG A 369 9.51 -0.85 15.62
C ARG A 369 9.78 0.37 14.79
N SER A 370 8.80 1.29 14.73
CA SER A 370 9.04 2.64 14.22
C SER A 370 8.35 3.69 15.08
N ARG A 371 8.86 4.92 15.00
CA ARG A 371 8.28 6.09 15.64
C ARG A 371 8.62 7.35 14.85
N GLY A 372 7.87 8.41 15.06
CA GLY A 372 8.14 9.72 14.47
C GLY A 372 6.94 10.26 13.69
N ARG A 373 7.15 11.31 12.94
CA ARG A 373 6.10 12.03 12.23
C ARG A 373 5.91 11.49 10.80
N VAL A 374 4.67 11.18 10.44
CA VAL A 374 4.31 10.72 9.07
C VAL A 374 3.83 11.86 8.22
N ILE A 375 2.96 12.71 8.79
CA ILE A 375 2.45 13.96 8.22
C ILE A 375 2.52 15.04 9.30
N ASP A 376 2.45 16.29 8.92
CA ASP A 376 2.65 17.42 9.85
C ASP A 376 1.77 17.38 11.10
N ALA A 377 0.59 16.78 11.01
CA ALA A 377 -0.38 16.69 12.10
C ALA A 377 -0.35 15.36 12.87
N LEU A 378 0.29 14.29 12.35
CA LEU A 378 0.21 12.94 12.91
C LEU A 378 1.57 12.46 13.42
N ASP A 379 1.72 12.39 14.72
CA ASP A 379 2.87 11.79 15.39
C ASP A 379 2.60 10.33 15.74
N ILE A 380 3.45 9.45 15.26
CA ILE A 380 3.46 8.05 15.61
C ILE A 380 4.34 7.86 16.84
N ASP A 381 3.72 7.54 17.98
CA ASP A 381 4.45 7.21 19.19
C ASP A 381 5.21 5.89 19.02
N GLU A 382 4.54 4.90 18.47
CA GLU A 382 5.13 3.59 18.23
C GLU A 382 4.29 2.76 17.27
N ILE A 383 4.95 2.16 16.28
CA ILE A 383 4.43 0.99 15.56
C ILE A 383 5.29 -0.21 15.93
N ARG A 384 4.67 -1.33 16.27
CA ARG A 384 5.32 -2.61 16.56
C ARG A 384 4.88 -3.66 15.57
N TRP A 385 5.83 -4.35 14.97
CA TRP A 385 5.63 -5.55 14.17
C TRP A 385 6.33 -6.73 14.82
N PRO A 386 5.66 -7.50 15.70
CA PRO A 386 6.22 -8.75 16.22
C PRO A 386 6.23 -9.79 15.11
N LEU A 387 7.42 -10.35 14.83
CA LEU A 387 7.66 -11.27 13.72
C LEU A 387 7.96 -12.70 14.21
N ALA A 388 7.92 -12.97 15.52
CA ALA A 388 8.23 -14.29 16.08
C ALA A 388 7.39 -15.39 15.40
N GLY A 389 8.06 -16.42 14.88
CA GLY A 389 7.43 -17.56 14.19
C GLY A 389 7.04 -17.30 12.72
N VAL A 390 7.24 -16.10 12.21
CA VAL A 390 7.06 -15.81 10.78
C VAL A 390 8.18 -16.46 9.99
N LYS A 391 7.82 -17.13 8.90
CA LYS A 391 8.73 -17.79 7.97
C LYS A 391 8.77 -17.05 6.65
N VAL A 392 9.95 -16.92 6.09
CA VAL A 392 10.19 -16.36 4.76
C VAL A 392 10.87 -17.40 3.89
N THR A 393 10.27 -17.66 2.74
CA THR A 393 10.78 -18.60 1.73
C THR A 393 10.81 -17.92 0.36
N PRO A 394 11.41 -18.49 -0.68
CA PRO A 394 11.30 -17.96 -2.03
C PRO A 394 9.86 -17.92 -2.57
N ARG A 395 8.95 -18.71 -2.01
CA ARG A 395 7.52 -18.72 -2.36
C ARG A 395 6.72 -17.62 -1.71
N GLY A 396 7.20 -17.09 -0.58
CA GLY A 396 6.52 -16.02 0.13
C GLY A 396 6.71 -16.08 1.64
N VAL A 397 5.83 -15.36 2.33
CA VAL A 397 5.80 -15.22 3.79
C VAL A 397 4.70 -16.09 4.37
N ASP A 398 5.05 -16.91 5.37
CA ASP A 398 4.14 -17.73 6.13
C ASP A 398 4.12 -17.32 7.60
N GLY A 399 2.94 -17.42 8.23
CA GLY A 399 2.80 -17.19 9.65
C GLY A 399 1.93 -16.01 10.01
N ARG A 400 1.97 -15.64 11.29
CA ARG A 400 1.12 -14.60 11.85
C ARG A 400 1.77 -13.22 11.68
N LEU A 401 1.21 -12.41 10.80
CA LEU A 401 1.62 -11.01 10.59
C LEU A 401 0.78 -10.10 11.47
N GLN A 402 1.44 -9.34 12.34
CA GLN A 402 0.81 -8.44 13.29
C GLN A 402 1.41 -7.04 13.23
N ALA A 403 0.58 -6.03 13.45
CA ALA A 403 1.03 -4.66 13.68
C ALA A 403 0.20 -4.01 14.80
N ILE A 404 0.86 -3.23 15.64
CA ILE A 404 0.22 -2.43 16.69
C ILE A 404 0.71 -1.01 16.49
N LEU A 405 -0.20 -0.12 16.14
CA LEU A 405 0.06 1.30 15.97
C LEU A 405 -0.49 2.08 17.17
N ARG A 406 0.34 2.91 17.78
CA ARG A 406 -0.04 3.96 18.71
C ARG A 406 0.38 5.29 18.14
N ALA A 407 -0.55 6.20 18.07
CA ALA A 407 -0.29 7.53 17.54
C ALA A 407 -1.13 8.57 18.26
N HIS A 408 -0.66 9.79 18.25
CA HIS A 408 -1.39 10.94 18.74
C HIS A 408 -1.31 12.10 17.74
N GLU A 409 -2.30 12.92 17.82
CA GLU A 409 -2.36 14.17 17.10
C GLU A 409 -2.80 15.24 18.09
N ASN A 410 -2.11 16.38 18.12
CA ASN A 410 -2.24 17.40 19.18
C ASN A 410 -3.67 17.96 19.31
N GLU A 411 -4.40 18.02 18.23
CA GLU A 411 -5.78 18.51 18.18
C GLU A 411 -6.81 17.38 18.22
N MET A 412 -6.49 16.20 17.70
CA MET A 412 -7.42 15.08 17.57
C MET A 412 -7.37 14.08 18.73
N GLY A 413 -6.23 13.93 19.42
CA GLY A 413 -6.06 13.02 20.56
C GLY A 413 -5.39 11.69 20.20
N ASP A 414 -5.50 10.73 21.11
CA ASP A 414 -4.76 9.46 21.05
C ASP A 414 -5.58 8.37 20.34
N PHE A 415 -4.90 7.49 19.59
CA PHE A 415 -5.53 6.31 19.02
C PHE A 415 -4.60 5.10 18.94
N VAL A 416 -5.20 3.93 19.00
CA VAL A 416 -4.51 2.63 18.92
C VAL A 416 -5.19 1.80 17.85
N LEU A 417 -4.39 1.27 16.92
CA LEU A 417 -4.83 0.35 15.88
C LEU A 417 -4.07 -0.96 15.99
N HIS A 418 -4.78 -2.06 15.82
CA HIS A 418 -4.25 -3.42 15.77
C HIS A 418 -4.54 -4.03 14.40
N LEU A 419 -3.55 -4.70 13.85
CA LEU A 419 -3.67 -5.55 12.67
C LEU A 419 -3.16 -6.93 13.05
N ASP A 420 -3.91 -7.97 12.73
CA ASP A 420 -3.56 -9.36 13.02
C ASP A 420 -4.05 -10.26 11.90
N GLY A 421 -3.18 -11.08 11.33
CA GLY A 421 -3.54 -11.94 10.22
C GLY A 421 -2.62 -13.11 10.03
N LEU A 422 -3.08 -14.09 9.27
CA LEU A 422 -2.34 -15.29 8.90
C LEU A 422 -2.01 -15.25 7.41
N ALA A 423 -0.72 -15.32 7.12
CA ALA A 423 -0.14 -15.40 5.78
C ALA A 423 0.19 -16.85 5.43
N ASN A 424 -0.03 -17.24 4.17
CA ASN A 424 0.35 -18.51 3.58
C ASN A 424 0.95 -18.27 2.20
N ASP A 425 2.23 -18.54 2.03
CA ASP A 425 3.03 -18.27 0.82
C ASP A 425 2.76 -16.86 0.27
N PHE A 426 2.59 -15.87 1.15
CA PHE A 426 2.11 -14.54 0.79
C PHE A 426 3.20 -13.68 0.18
N LEU A 427 2.93 -13.19 -1.02
CA LEU A 427 3.61 -12.10 -1.71
C LEU A 427 2.55 -11.09 -2.18
N PRO A 428 2.91 -9.86 -2.56
CA PRO A 428 1.95 -8.85 -3.04
C PRO A 428 1.15 -9.25 -4.28
N ASP A 429 1.61 -10.24 -5.04
CA ASP A 429 1.03 -10.74 -6.29
C ASP A 429 0.75 -12.25 -6.28
N ALA A 430 1.00 -12.93 -5.16
CA ALA A 430 0.78 -14.37 -5.02
C ALA A 430 0.46 -14.77 -3.57
N GLY A 431 -0.11 -15.97 -3.40
CA GLY A 431 -0.43 -16.51 -2.08
C GLY A 431 -1.61 -15.84 -1.40
N ARG A 432 -1.71 -15.99 -0.09
CA ARG A 432 -2.88 -15.51 0.64
C ARG A 432 -2.50 -14.94 2.00
N TRP A 433 -3.11 -13.79 2.32
CA TRP A 433 -3.08 -13.21 3.66
C TRP A 433 -4.50 -12.87 4.12
N ARG A 434 -4.96 -13.49 5.22
CA ARG A 434 -6.23 -13.18 5.87
C ARG A 434 -5.94 -12.39 7.13
N TRP A 435 -6.63 -11.26 7.30
CA TRP A 435 -6.36 -10.32 8.39
C TRP A 435 -7.65 -9.76 8.97
N ARG A 436 -7.54 -9.35 10.22
CA ARG A 436 -8.51 -8.53 10.95
C ARG A 436 -7.81 -7.31 11.51
N TYR A 437 -8.53 -6.26 11.66
CA TYR A 437 -8.04 -5.04 12.30
C TYR A 437 -9.09 -4.51 13.24
N TRP A 438 -8.66 -3.84 14.29
CA TRP A 438 -9.51 -3.14 15.24
C TRP A 438 -8.72 -2.02 15.88
N GLY A 439 -9.44 -1.00 16.34
CA GLY A 439 -8.83 0.14 16.98
C GLY A 439 -9.84 1.02 17.65
N GLN A 440 -9.32 1.93 18.44
CA GLN A 440 -10.09 2.95 19.13
C GLN A 440 -9.24 4.19 19.34
N GLY A 441 -9.90 5.32 19.47
CA GLY A 441 -9.26 6.58 19.75
C GLY A 441 -10.22 7.60 20.31
N SER A 442 -9.67 8.72 20.74
CA SER A 442 -10.42 9.90 21.16
C SER A 442 -10.23 11.02 20.14
N PHE A 443 -11.31 11.75 19.88
CA PHE A 443 -11.32 12.92 19.01
C PHE A 443 -11.61 14.15 19.86
N MET A 444 -10.55 14.84 20.32
CA MET A 444 -10.64 15.88 21.34
C MET A 444 -11.48 17.10 20.92
N PRO A 445 -11.39 17.66 19.69
CA PRO A 445 -12.19 18.81 19.29
C PRO A 445 -13.69 18.52 19.34
N MET A 446 -14.09 17.28 19.07
CA MET A 446 -15.48 16.86 19.02
C MET A 446 -15.90 16.07 20.26
N ARG A 447 -15.01 15.88 21.24
CA ARG A 447 -15.22 15.07 22.45
C ARG A 447 -15.88 13.72 22.15
N ALA A 448 -15.44 13.09 21.08
CA ALA A 448 -15.98 11.85 20.56
C ALA A 448 -14.99 10.70 20.73
N ARG A 449 -15.50 9.50 21.04
CA ARG A 449 -14.74 8.26 20.93
C ARG A 449 -14.94 7.68 19.55
N TRP A 450 -13.84 7.28 18.96
CA TRP A 450 -13.83 6.64 17.65
C TRP A 450 -13.42 5.19 17.79
N ASP A 451 -14.05 4.31 17.03
CA ASP A 451 -13.68 2.92 16.90
C ASP A 451 -13.64 2.49 15.44
N ILE A 452 -12.87 1.45 15.17
CA ILE A 452 -12.82 0.77 13.89
C ILE A 452 -12.61 -0.74 14.11
N ALA A 453 -13.30 -1.54 13.33
CA ALA A 453 -13.05 -2.98 13.27
C ALA A 453 -13.40 -3.51 11.88
N GLY A 454 -12.66 -4.54 11.45
CA GLY A 454 -12.94 -5.18 10.18
C GLY A 454 -12.08 -6.41 9.93
N GLN A 455 -12.35 -7.04 8.79
CA GLN A 455 -11.66 -8.24 8.33
C GLN A 455 -11.49 -8.15 6.81
N GLY A 456 -10.43 -8.77 6.34
CA GLY A 456 -10.19 -8.87 4.92
C GLY A 456 -9.24 -10.01 4.57
N GLU A 457 -9.09 -10.19 3.29
CA GLU A 457 -8.13 -11.12 2.71
C GLU A 457 -7.46 -10.51 1.48
N TRP A 458 -6.21 -10.87 1.31
CA TRP A 458 -5.43 -10.56 0.12
C TRP A 458 -4.98 -11.90 -0.46
N TYR A 459 -5.37 -12.20 -1.65
CA TYR A 459 -5.00 -13.40 -2.38
C TYR A 459 -4.64 -13.03 -3.81
N ASP A 460 -3.49 -13.46 -4.27
CA ASP A 460 -2.92 -13.09 -5.56
C ASP A 460 -2.99 -11.56 -5.79
N ASN A 461 -3.54 -11.13 -6.89
CA ASN A 461 -3.73 -9.71 -7.20
C ASN A 461 -5.01 -9.09 -6.61
N THR A 462 -5.73 -9.79 -5.74
CA THR A 462 -7.03 -9.36 -5.24
C THR A 462 -6.99 -9.03 -3.76
N ILE A 463 -7.39 -7.81 -3.39
CA ILE A 463 -7.64 -7.41 -2.01
C ILE A 463 -9.14 -7.36 -1.78
N ARG A 464 -9.62 -8.07 -0.78
CA ARG A 464 -11.03 -8.16 -0.42
C ARG A 464 -11.23 -7.75 1.03
N LEU A 465 -11.91 -6.65 1.25
CA LEU A 465 -12.39 -6.25 2.57
C LEU A 465 -13.76 -6.88 2.79
N THR A 466 -13.85 -7.83 3.72
CA THR A 466 -15.09 -8.61 3.94
C THR A 466 -15.99 -8.01 4.99
N SER A 467 -15.43 -7.26 5.94
CA SER A 467 -16.20 -6.46 6.90
C SER A 467 -15.45 -5.20 7.28
N LEU A 468 -16.19 -4.14 7.51
CA LEU A 468 -15.74 -2.86 8.05
C LEU A 468 -16.87 -2.27 8.88
N SER A 469 -16.54 -1.83 10.08
CA SER A 469 -17.37 -0.97 10.89
C SER A 469 -16.46 0.07 11.53
N THR A 470 -16.75 1.35 11.32
CA THR A 470 -16.03 2.46 11.94
C THR A 470 -16.98 3.60 12.25
N GLY A 471 -16.77 4.28 13.33
CA GLY A 471 -17.65 5.40 13.69
C GLY A 471 -17.30 6.02 15.03
N PHE A 472 -18.19 6.87 15.46
CA PHE A 472 -18.10 7.60 16.72
C PHE A 472 -19.27 7.23 17.64
N ASP A 473 -19.07 7.32 18.94
CA ASP A 473 -20.16 7.20 19.93
C ASP A 473 -21.11 8.42 19.81
N GLN A 474 -20.54 9.60 19.71
CA GLN A 474 -21.26 10.86 19.50
C GLN A 474 -20.33 11.85 18.80
N LEU A 475 -20.83 12.58 17.83
CA LEU A 475 -20.05 13.57 17.10
C LEU A 475 -20.66 14.97 17.31
N HIS A 476 -19.86 15.88 17.88
CA HIS A 476 -20.21 17.29 18.02
C HIS A 476 -19.47 18.09 16.94
N TYR A 477 -20.20 18.76 16.09
CA TYR A 477 -19.61 19.62 15.06
C TYR A 477 -20.39 20.93 14.92
N GLY A 478 -19.77 22.02 15.33
CA GLY A 478 -20.41 23.32 15.33
C GLY A 478 -21.73 23.31 16.10
N ALA A 479 -22.81 23.62 15.41
CA ALA A 479 -24.16 23.70 15.98
C ALA A 479 -24.92 22.37 15.98
N MET A 480 -24.29 21.24 15.70
CA MET A 480 -24.95 19.94 15.60
C MET A 480 -24.27 18.84 16.43
N THR A 481 -25.11 17.95 16.95
CA THR A 481 -24.68 16.71 17.63
C THR A 481 -25.30 15.52 16.92
N VAL A 482 -24.45 14.64 16.38
CA VAL A 482 -24.84 13.40 15.70
C VAL A 482 -24.63 12.23 16.66
N THR A 483 -25.65 11.42 16.88
CA THR A 483 -25.57 10.24 17.73
C THR A 483 -25.11 9.05 16.92
N SER A 484 -24.06 8.38 17.40
CA SER A 484 -23.53 7.12 16.87
C SER A 484 -23.40 7.06 15.33
N PRO A 485 -22.76 8.06 14.68
CA PRO A 485 -22.52 7.97 13.25
C PRO A 485 -21.52 6.82 12.96
N ARG A 486 -21.92 5.90 12.09
CA ARG A 486 -21.15 4.68 11.80
C ARG A 486 -21.15 4.35 10.32
N LEU A 487 -19.97 4.07 9.79
CA LEU A 487 -19.76 3.54 8.44
C LEU A 487 -19.64 2.01 8.53
N VAL A 488 -20.47 1.30 7.78
CA VAL A 488 -20.55 -0.16 7.77
C VAL A 488 -20.46 -0.67 6.34
N LEU A 489 -19.88 -1.84 6.18
CA LEU A 489 -19.79 -2.51 4.90
C LEU A 489 -21.04 -3.36 4.63
N ASN A 490 -21.77 -3.06 3.57
CA ASN A 490 -22.96 -3.83 3.14
C ASN A 490 -22.62 -4.97 2.19
N LYS A 491 -21.65 -4.74 1.31
CA LYS A 491 -21.08 -5.76 0.43
C LYS A 491 -19.57 -5.64 0.48
N PRO A 492 -18.83 -6.76 0.38
CA PRO A 492 -17.38 -6.71 0.37
C PRO A 492 -16.83 -5.71 -0.65
N ILE A 493 -15.83 -4.95 -0.23
CA ILE A 493 -15.02 -4.17 -1.19
C ILE A 493 -14.00 -5.12 -1.78
N VAL A 494 -14.04 -5.26 -3.09
CA VAL A 494 -13.11 -6.10 -3.85
C VAL A 494 -12.31 -5.20 -4.78
N TRP A 495 -11.00 -5.23 -4.61
CA TRP A 495 -10.06 -4.53 -5.46
C TRP A 495 -9.15 -5.54 -6.17
N VAL A 496 -9.33 -5.67 -7.47
CA VAL A 496 -8.48 -6.47 -8.36
C VAL A 496 -7.39 -5.56 -8.92
N ARG A 497 -6.13 -5.89 -8.63
CA ARG A 497 -4.93 -5.12 -9.00
C ARG A 497 -4.31 -5.57 -10.32
N ASP A 498 -5.08 -6.21 -11.18
CA ASP A 498 -4.58 -6.64 -12.50
C ASP A 498 -4.13 -5.43 -13.32
N ALA A 499 -2.93 -5.50 -13.91
CA ALA A 499 -2.37 -4.44 -14.74
C ALA A 499 -3.18 -4.16 -16.00
N THR A 500 -3.91 -5.15 -16.52
CA THR A 500 -4.69 -5.06 -17.74
C THR A 500 -6.13 -4.60 -17.48
N THR A 501 -6.76 -5.11 -16.42
CA THR A 501 -8.17 -4.85 -16.08
C THR A 501 -8.37 -4.59 -14.60
N PRO A 502 -7.78 -3.49 -14.05
CA PRO A 502 -7.97 -3.17 -12.64
C PRO A 502 -9.43 -2.83 -12.35
N SER A 503 -9.98 -3.33 -11.26
CA SER A 503 -11.36 -3.06 -10.88
C SER A 503 -11.52 -2.95 -9.37
N LEU A 504 -12.36 -2.01 -8.95
CA LEU A 504 -12.79 -1.79 -7.57
C LEU A 504 -14.31 -1.80 -7.53
N GLN A 505 -14.90 -2.58 -6.63
CA GLN A 505 -16.34 -2.59 -6.40
C GLN A 505 -16.67 -2.90 -4.95
N GLY A 506 -17.78 -2.37 -4.47
CA GLY A 506 -18.25 -2.61 -3.11
C GLY A 506 -19.50 -1.81 -2.77
N ALA A 507 -20.02 -2.02 -1.56
CA ALA A 507 -21.12 -1.21 -1.05
C ALA A 507 -20.97 -0.95 0.46
N LEU A 508 -21.26 0.29 0.84
CA LEU A 508 -21.10 0.81 2.19
C LEU A 508 -22.42 1.49 2.62
N SER A 509 -22.68 1.53 3.90
CA SER A 509 -23.69 2.43 4.46
C SER A 509 -23.08 3.29 5.56
N LEU A 510 -23.43 4.57 5.55
CA LEU A 510 -23.24 5.48 6.65
C LEU A 510 -24.55 5.58 7.40
N GLU A 511 -24.56 5.12 8.63
CA GLU A 511 -25.70 5.12 9.53
C GLU A 511 -25.47 6.15 10.63
N ALA A 512 -26.48 6.93 10.97
CA ALA A 512 -26.43 7.83 12.08
C ALA A 512 -27.75 7.76 12.87
N GLY A 513 -27.65 7.87 14.15
CA GLY A 513 -28.81 8.10 14.99
C GLY A 513 -29.41 9.49 14.72
N LYS A 514 -30.19 10.02 15.66
CA LYS A 514 -30.69 11.37 15.48
C LYS A 514 -29.56 12.40 15.49
N THR A 515 -29.71 13.43 14.64
CA THR A 515 -28.86 14.62 14.69
C THR A 515 -29.67 15.76 15.33
N VAL A 516 -29.14 16.30 16.41
CA VAL A 516 -29.76 17.41 17.15
C VAL A 516 -28.97 18.68 16.87
N PHE A 517 -29.67 19.74 16.49
CA PHE A 517 -29.09 21.07 16.30
C PHE A 517 -29.26 21.93 17.56
N THR A 518 -28.39 22.90 17.78
CA THR A 518 -28.49 23.84 18.93
C THR A 518 -29.78 24.63 18.93
N SER A 519 -30.43 24.78 17.77
CA SER A 519 -31.78 25.34 17.62
C SER A 519 -32.91 24.45 18.17
N GLY A 520 -32.58 23.24 18.65
CA GLY A 520 -33.56 22.22 19.03
C GLY A 520 -34.17 21.43 17.87
N SER A 521 -33.79 21.74 16.62
CA SER A 521 -34.19 20.98 15.44
C SER A 521 -33.59 19.59 15.47
N VAL A 522 -34.27 18.60 14.93
CA VAL A 522 -33.84 17.21 14.92
C VAL A 522 -33.92 16.62 13.52
N LEU A 523 -32.80 16.14 12.99
CA LEU A 523 -32.84 15.22 11.85
C LEU A 523 -33.06 13.80 12.37
N PRO A 524 -34.08 13.08 11.89
CA PRO A 524 -34.33 11.70 12.30
C PRO A 524 -33.15 10.79 11.99
N PRO A 525 -33.12 9.57 12.57
CA PRO A 525 -32.12 8.58 12.22
C PRO A 525 -31.95 8.45 10.71
N SER A 526 -30.72 8.53 10.25
CA SER A 526 -30.38 8.64 8.83
C SER A 526 -29.45 7.53 8.37
N THR A 527 -29.64 7.10 7.13
CA THR A 527 -28.81 6.09 6.49
C THR A 527 -28.47 6.57 5.06
N ILE A 528 -27.20 6.50 4.71
CA ILE A 528 -26.73 6.74 3.36
C ILE A 528 -26.13 5.44 2.84
N ASN A 529 -26.73 4.86 1.81
CA ASN A 529 -26.22 3.68 1.15
C ASN A 529 -25.41 4.10 -0.07
N PHE A 530 -24.22 3.53 -0.22
CA PHE A 530 -23.32 3.78 -1.35
C PHE A 530 -22.96 2.48 -2.05
N SER A 531 -22.98 2.46 -3.37
CA SER A 531 -22.25 1.52 -4.20
C SER A 531 -21.03 2.23 -4.79
N VAL A 532 -19.90 1.55 -4.76
CA VAL A 532 -18.61 2.05 -5.26
C VAL A 532 -18.19 1.21 -6.44
N GLU A 533 -17.77 1.87 -7.52
CA GLU A 533 -17.24 1.24 -8.72
C GLU A 533 -16.06 2.07 -9.23
N GLY A 534 -14.95 1.42 -9.60
CA GLY A 534 -13.76 2.12 -10.07
C GLY A 534 -12.66 1.20 -10.55
N ARG A 535 -11.48 1.77 -10.71
CA ARG A 535 -10.26 1.02 -11.03
C ARG A 535 -9.41 0.72 -9.78
N GLU A 536 -9.37 1.68 -8.89
CA GLU A 536 -8.50 1.64 -7.70
C GLU A 536 -9.10 2.52 -6.58
N PRO A 537 -8.64 2.39 -5.33
CA PRO A 537 -9.12 3.19 -4.21
C PRO A 537 -8.92 4.70 -4.37
N THR A 538 -8.00 5.12 -5.22
CA THR A 538 -7.73 6.53 -5.55
C THR A 538 -8.57 7.04 -6.73
N LEU A 539 -9.22 6.16 -7.47
CA LEU A 539 -10.01 6.51 -8.66
C LEU A 539 -11.28 5.68 -8.76
N PHE A 540 -12.37 6.20 -8.20
CA PHE A 540 -13.67 5.52 -8.22
C PHE A 540 -14.85 6.49 -8.34
N GLN A 541 -15.99 5.93 -8.69
CA GLN A 541 -17.30 6.56 -8.69
C GLN A 541 -18.18 5.94 -7.62
N PHE A 542 -19.11 6.71 -7.09
CA PHE A 542 -20.09 6.21 -6.15
C PHE A 542 -21.49 6.67 -6.53
N LYS A 543 -22.46 5.81 -6.22
CA LYS A 543 -23.89 6.09 -6.34
C LYS A 543 -24.55 5.65 -5.05
N GLY A 544 -25.55 6.42 -4.60
CA GLY A 544 -26.22 6.08 -3.37
C GLY A 544 -27.52 6.81 -3.14
N ASP A 545 -28.13 6.52 -2.02
CA ASP A 545 -29.33 7.18 -1.53
C ASP A 545 -29.22 7.49 -0.03
N LEU A 546 -29.69 8.68 0.33
CA LEU A 546 -29.82 9.11 1.72
C LEU A 546 -31.30 9.09 2.13
N ARG A 547 -31.57 8.53 3.30
CA ARG A 547 -32.89 8.54 3.96
C ARG A 547 -32.75 8.99 5.41
N ALA A 548 -33.69 9.81 5.89
CA ALA A 548 -33.72 10.24 7.27
C ALA A 548 -35.16 10.24 7.76
N GLY A 549 -35.60 9.16 8.36
CA GLY A 549 -37.01 8.95 8.68
C GLY A 549 -37.88 8.96 7.42
N ALA A 550 -38.81 9.89 7.32
CA ALA A 550 -39.67 10.10 6.14
C ALA A 550 -39.00 10.95 5.05
N ILE A 551 -37.86 11.56 5.33
CA ILE A 551 -37.10 12.39 4.39
C ILE A 551 -36.32 11.51 3.44
N GLY A 552 -36.41 11.75 2.14
CA GLY A 552 -35.72 11.04 1.10
C GLY A 552 -36.60 10.04 0.33
N PRO A 553 -35.99 9.17 -0.52
CA PRO A 553 -34.54 9.01 -0.74
C PRO A 553 -33.91 10.15 -1.55
N VAL A 554 -32.88 10.78 -1.02
CA VAL A 554 -32.04 11.73 -1.77
C VAL A 554 -31.02 10.92 -2.58
N ARG A 555 -31.06 11.02 -3.88
CA ARG A 555 -30.11 10.32 -4.74
C ARG A 555 -28.77 11.05 -4.76
N LEU A 556 -27.71 10.31 -4.58
CA LEU A 556 -26.34 10.80 -4.59
C LEU A 556 -25.54 10.12 -5.70
N ASN A 557 -24.73 10.87 -6.40
CA ASN A 557 -23.67 10.30 -7.23
C ASN A 557 -22.43 11.20 -7.16
N GLY A 558 -21.28 10.60 -7.41
CA GLY A 558 -20.03 11.35 -7.43
C GLY A 558 -18.85 10.49 -7.83
N ARG A 559 -17.69 11.15 -7.81
CA ARG A 559 -16.41 10.53 -8.11
C ARG A 559 -15.32 11.06 -7.19
N TRP A 560 -14.37 10.21 -6.91
CA TRP A 560 -13.11 10.52 -6.25
C TRP A 560 -11.98 10.32 -7.26
N ASP A 561 -11.05 11.26 -7.36
CA ASP A 561 -9.92 11.23 -8.30
C ASP A 561 -8.53 11.24 -7.59
N GLY A 562 -8.52 10.91 -6.30
CA GLY A 562 -7.32 10.88 -5.47
C GLY A 562 -7.08 12.20 -4.70
N GLU A 563 -7.55 13.33 -5.23
CA GLU A 563 -7.36 14.66 -4.64
C GLU A 563 -8.67 15.37 -4.36
N ARG A 564 -9.68 15.15 -5.19
CA ARG A 564 -10.94 15.87 -5.17
C ARG A 564 -12.15 14.95 -5.24
N LEU A 565 -13.04 15.12 -4.27
CA LEU A 565 -14.38 14.56 -4.30
C LEU A 565 -15.31 15.51 -5.03
N ARG A 566 -16.03 15.03 -6.04
CA ARG A 566 -17.09 15.77 -6.73
C ARG A 566 -18.35 14.95 -6.76
N GLY A 567 -19.49 15.58 -6.53
CA GLY A 567 -20.74 14.86 -6.51
C GLY A 567 -21.95 15.75 -6.74
N GLN A 568 -23.08 15.08 -6.89
CA GLN A 568 -24.38 15.69 -7.04
C GLN A 568 -25.39 14.96 -6.15
N ALA A 569 -26.34 15.71 -5.62
CA ALA A 569 -27.44 15.23 -4.82
C ALA A 569 -28.77 15.72 -5.42
N TRP A 570 -29.70 14.82 -5.60
CA TRP A 570 -31.06 15.12 -6.05
C TRP A 570 -32.06 14.78 -4.94
N TRP A 571 -32.64 15.82 -4.38
CA TRP A 571 -33.72 15.71 -3.43
C TRP A 571 -35.02 15.54 -4.20
N PRO A 572 -35.75 14.43 -4.03
CA PRO A 572 -37.01 14.24 -4.74
C PRO A 572 -38.07 15.24 -4.28
N LYS A 573 -39.08 15.47 -5.13
CA LYS A 573 -40.23 16.25 -4.73
C LYS A 573 -40.97 15.54 -3.57
N GLN A 574 -40.96 16.12 -2.38
CA GLN A 574 -41.58 15.56 -1.19
C GLN A 574 -42.55 16.55 -0.53
N SER A 575 -43.49 16.02 0.23
CA SER A 575 -44.38 16.83 1.06
C SER A 575 -43.61 17.66 2.10
N LEU A 576 -43.94 18.89 2.26
CA LEU A 576 -43.29 19.77 3.24
C LEU A 576 -43.42 19.24 4.68
N ILE A 577 -44.45 18.50 5.00
CA ILE A 577 -44.70 17.93 6.34
C ILE A 577 -43.56 17.04 6.82
N VAL A 578 -42.89 16.32 5.91
CA VAL A 578 -41.79 15.40 6.29
C VAL A 578 -40.62 16.14 6.92
N PHE A 579 -40.48 17.44 6.67
CA PHE A 579 -39.41 18.29 7.19
C PHE A 579 -39.73 18.91 8.56
N GLN A 580 -40.91 18.62 9.14
CA GLN A 580 -41.34 19.12 10.45
C GLN A 580 -40.28 18.98 11.55
N PRO A 581 -39.53 17.85 11.66
CA PRO A 581 -38.51 17.69 12.70
C PRO A 581 -37.31 18.63 12.56
N LEU A 582 -37.09 19.18 11.36
CA LEU A 582 -36.00 20.12 11.08
C LEU A 582 -36.29 21.56 11.48
N LEU A 583 -37.52 21.85 11.86
CA LEU A 583 -37.89 23.18 12.35
C LEU A 583 -37.52 23.35 13.82
N PRO A 584 -36.99 24.53 14.21
CA PRO A 584 -36.74 24.82 15.61
C PRO A 584 -38.04 24.76 16.40
N PRO A 585 -38.10 24.08 17.54
CA PRO A 585 -39.30 23.97 18.35
C PRO A 585 -39.80 25.34 18.83
N ASP A 586 -38.92 26.30 19.07
CA ASP A 586 -39.21 27.63 19.54
C ASP A 586 -40.08 28.43 18.56
N TRP A 587 -40.01 28.11 17.26
CA TRP A 587 -40.88 28.75 16.26
C TRP A 587 -42.34 28.34 16.40
N LYS A 588 -42.67 27.28 17.15
CA LYS A 588 -44.03 26.74 17.34
C LYS A 588 -44.78 26.61 16.01
N MET A 589 -44.05 26.34 14.94
CA MET A 589 -44.56 26.26 13.57
C MET A 589 -44.91 24.82 13.22
N THR A 590 -46.10 24.60 12.69
CA THR A 590 -46.53 23.29 12.18
C THR A 590 -46.71 23.36 10.67
N LEU A 591 -45.91 22.59 9.94
CA LEU A 591 -46.01 22.45 8.48
C LEU A 591 -47.28 21.67 8.10
N ARG A 592 -47.95 22.08 7.04
CA ARG A 592 -49.21 21.48 6.59
C ARG A 592 -49.22 21.03 5.18
N GLU A 593 -49.04 21.90 4.22
CA GLU A 593 -49.11 21.65 2.81
C GLU A 593 -47.85 22.14 2.12
N GLY A 594 -47.69 21.75 0.87
CA GLY A 594 -46.59 22.16 0.03
C GLY A 594 -45.64 21.03 -0.33
N SER A 595 -44.78 21.33 -1.25
CA SER A 595 -43.72 20.37 -1.70
C SER A 595 -42.36 21.05 -1.82
N LEU A 596 -41.34 20.35 -1.41
CA LEU A 596 -39.95 20.75 -1.54
C LEU A 596 -39.21 19.76 -2.44
N TYR A 597 -38.35 20.26 -3.32
CA TYR A 597 -37.33 19.51 -4.01
C TYR A 597 -36.04 20.34 -4.17
N ALA A 598 -34.89 19.69 -4.31
CA ALA A 598 -33.61 20.37 -4.45
C ALA A 598 -32.62 19.60 -5.30
N GLN A 599 -31.70 20.32 -5.90
CA GLN A 599 -30.54 19.76 -6.58
C GLN A 599 -29.29 20.52 -6.13
N VAL A 600 -28.25 19.76 -5.77
CA VAL A 600 -27.00 20.29 -5.23
C VAL A 600 -25.84 19.60 -5.92
N ALA A 601 -24.89 20.35 -6.39
CA ALA A 601 -23.57 19.87 -6.78
C ALA A 601 -22.58 20.27 -5.68
N PHE A 602 -21.67 19.38 -5.32
CA PHE A 602 -20.67 19.64 -4.29
C PHE A 602 -19.28 19.17 -4.71
N SER A 603 -18.28 19.77 -4.12
CA SER A 603 -16.88 19.46 -4.32
C SER A 603 -16.13 19.63 -2.99
N ALA A 604 -15.20 18.74 -2.70
CA ALA A 604 -14.29 18.83 -1.57
C ALA A 604 -12.88 18.43 -1.99
N ALA A 605 -11.88 19.23 -1.63
CA ALA A 605 -10.47 18.95 -1.89
C ALA A 605 -9.62 19.41 -0.70
N GLN A 606 -8.52 18.72 -0.47
CA GLN A 606 -7.58 19.10 0.58
C GLN A 606 -7.01 20.50 0.29
N GLY A 607 -7.02 21.39 1.27
CA GLY A 607 -6.56 22.78 1.15
C GLY A 607 -7.51 23.75 0.46
N GLN A 608 -8.57 23.27 -0.21
CA GLN A 608 -9.59 24.11 -0.85
C GLN A 608 -10.94 24.09 -0.09
N GLY A 609 -11.09 23.14 0.87
CA GLY A 609 -12.30 23.00 1.66
C GLY A 609 -13.49 22.40 0.89
N PHE A 610 -14.66 22.62 1.43
CA PHE A 610 -15.94 22.15 0.88
C PHE A 610 -16.65 23.28 0.14
N GLU A 611 -17.06 23.02 -1.09
CA GLU A 611 -17.90 23.89 -1.93
C GLU A 611 -19.18 23.18 -2.32
N ALA A 612 -20.28 23.90 -2.33
CA ALA A 612 -21.55 23.40 -2.83
C ALA A 612 -22.33 24.49 -3.56
N GLY A 613 -23.14 24.09 -4.52
CA GLY A 613 -24.02 25.00 -5.23
C GLY A 613 -25.21 24.28 -5.83
N GLY A 614 -26.32 24.96 -5.90
CA GLY A 614 -27.52 24.35 -6.39
C GLY A 614 -28.73 25.23 -6.27
N HIS A 615 -29.91 24.63 -6.26
CA HIS A 615 -31.17 25.30 -6.03
C HIS A 615 -32.14 24.42 -5.24
N GLY A 616 -32.88 25.04 -4.36
CA GLY A 616 -34.05 24.48 -3.70
C GLY A 616 -35.31 25.13 -4.21
N VAL A 617 -36.39 24.38 -4.33
CA VAL A 617 -37.70 24.89 -4.76
C VAL A 617 -38.77 24.46 -3.76
N LEU A 618 -39.44 25.43 -3.18
CA LEU A 618 -40.64 25.26 -2.37
C LEU A 618 -41.84 25.72 -3.18
N LYS A 619 -42.90 24.90 -3.23
CA LYS A 619 -44.16 25.22 -3.90
C LYS A 619 -45.35 24.93 -2.99
N GLY A 620 -46.27 25.94 -2.91
CA GLY A 620 -47.51 25.84 -2.20
C GLY A 620 -47.34 25.57 -0.71
N GLY A 621 -46.23 26.05 -0.11
CA GLY A 621 -45.95 25.82 1.30
C GLY A 621 -47.00 26.44 2.22
N SER A 622 -47.46 25.70 3.23
CA SER A 622 -48.31 26.29 4.30
C SER A 622 -47.82 25.83 5.67
N ALA A 623 -47.92 26.74 6.61
CA ALA A 623 -47.53 26.53 7.98
C ALA A 623 -48.43 27.27 8.97
N TRP A 624 -48.67 26.65 10.12
CA TRP A 624 -49.47 27.24 11.20
C TRP A 624 -48.53 27.54 12.36
N MET A 625 -48.72 28.73 12.90
CA MET A 625 -48.14 29.22 14.16
C MET A 625 -49.27 29.56 15.10
N PRO A 626 -49.06 29.74 16.41
CA PRO A 626 -50.17 30.02 17.37
C PRO A 626 -51.12 31.14 16.92
N ASP A 627 -50.52 32.21 16.39
CA ASP A 627 -51.29 33.43 16.02
C ASP A 627 -51.33 33.67 14.51
N ASN A 628 -50.62 32.86 13.72
CA ASN A 628 -50.44 33.10 12.28
C ASN A 628 -50.67 31.82 11.47
N LYS A 629 -51.38 31.97 10.35
CA LYS A 629 -51.45 30.93 9.30
C LYS A 629 -50.84 31.46 8.04
N ILE A 630 -49.77 30.82 7.60
CA ILE A 630 -49.05 31.18 6.39
C ILE A 630 -49.48 30.19 5.28
N ASN A 631 -49.89 30.70 4.14
CA ASN A 631 -50.40 29.90 3.04
C ASN A 631 -49.73 30.28 1.73
N GLY A 632 -49.51 29.30 0.89
CA GLY A 632 -49.02 29.48 -0.50
C GLY A 632 -47.64 30.10 -0.58
N VAL A 633 -46.69 29.57 0.18
CA VAL A 633 -45.28 29.98 0.11
C VAL A 633 -44.61 29.31 -1.10
N ASP A 634 -44.15 30.13 -2.00
CA ASP A 634 -43.39 29.71 -3.19
C ASP A 634 -42.06 30.45 -3.22
N PHE A 635 -40.98 29.71 -3.39
CA PHE A 635 -39.65 30.28 -3.70
C PHE A 635 -38.78 29.33 -4.46
N ILE A 636 -37.83 29.88 -5.20
CA ILE A 636 -36.71 29.20 -5.80
C ILE A 636 -35.45 29.82 -5.22
N LEU A 637 -34.64 29.00 -4.53
CA LEU A 637 -33.41 29.40 -3.81
C LEU A 637 -32.18 28.90 -4.56
N PRO A 638 -31.65 29.64 -5.52
CA PRO A 638 -30.30 29.34 -6.06
C PRO A 638 -29.27 29.82 -5.02
N PHE A 639 -28.34 28.90 -4.69
CA PHE A 639 -27.34 29.18 -3.67
C PHE A 639 -25.96 28.64 -4.09
N ARG A 640 -24.92 29.21 -3.51
CA ARG A 640 -23.56 28.71 -3.48
C ARG A 640 -23.03 28.76 -2.06
N PHE A 641 -22.32 27.73 -1.65
CA PHE A 641 -21.62 27.66 -0.37
C PHE A 641 -20.13 27.56 -0.65
N HIS A 642 -19.33 28.43 -0.05
CA HIS A 642 -17.88 28.47 -0.18
C HIS A 642 -17.28 29.08 1.09
N ASN A 643 -16.21 28.48 1.62
CA ASN A 643 -15.50 28.97 2.82
C ASN A 643 -16.41 29.33 4.01
N GLY A 644 -17.38 28.48 4.31
CA GLY A 644 -18.30 28.70 5.44
C GLY A 644 -19.38 29.73 5.22
N ALA A 645 -19.44 30.39 4.05
CA ALA A 645 -20.39 31.40 3.69
C ALA A 645 -21.36 30.94 2.59
N TRP A 646 -22.64 31.32 2.76
CA TRP A 646 -23.67 31.11 1.76
C TRP A 646 -23.78 32.33 0.85
N GLN A 647 -23.89 32.12 -0.44
CA GLN A 647 -24.24 33.11 -1.45
C GLN A 647 -25.62 32.72 -1.99
N LEU A 648 -26.61 33.58 -1.77
CA LEU A 648 -27.99 33.39 -2.19
C LEU A 648 -28.25 34.19 -3.46
N GLY A 649 -29.07 33.67 -4.35
CA GLY A 649 -29.44 34.38 -5.58
C GLY A 649 -28.30 34.53 -6.56
N THR A 650 -27.43 33.51 -6.74
CA THR A 650 -26.23 33.57 -7.57
C THR A 650 -26.45 33.77 -9.06
N ARG A 651 -27.64 33.46 -9.56
CA ARG A 651 -28.07 33.64 -10.98
C ARG A 651 -29.21 34.61 -11.16
N GLY A 652 -29.60 35.33 -10.12
CA GLY A 652 -30.73 36.22 -10.02
C GLY A 652 -31.31 36.14 -8.60
N PRO A 653 -32.05 37.15 -8.17
CA PRO A 653 -32.61 37.18 -6.82
C PRO A 653 -33.50 35.98 -6.55
N VAL A 654 -33.57 35.57 -5.28
CA VAL A 654 -34.52 34.56 -4.80
C VAL A 654 -35.87 35.25 -4.70
N SER A 655 -36.78 34.93 -5.60
CA SER A 655 -38.12 35.47 -5.55
C SER A 655 -39.00 34.67 -4.57
N LEU A 656 -39.35 35.30 -3.44
CA LEU A 656 -40.25 34.76 -2.46
C LEU A 656 -41.65 35.29 -2.76
N ARG A 657 -42.64 34.41 -2.81
CA ARG A 657 -44.04 34.72 -2.93
C ARG A 657 -44.82 34.00 -1.84
N ILE A 658 -45.69 34.73 -1.13
CA ILE A 658 -46.61 34.17 -0.11
C ILE A 658 -48.00 34.61 -0.46
N ALA A 659 -48.93 33.68 -0.68
CA ALA A 659 -50.30 33.98 -1.04
C ALA A 659 -51.02 34.73 0.07
N GLY A 660 -50.75 34.34 1.32
CA GLY A 660 -51.32 35.06 2.45
C GLY A 660 -50.77 34.65 3.81
N ILE A 661 -50.81 35.63 4.72
CA ILE A 661 -50.57 35.44 6.14
C ILE A 661 -51.81 35.91 6.86
N VAL A 662 -52.45 35.03 7.60
CA VAL A 662 -53.65 35.28 8.34
C VAL A 662 -53.34 35.35 9.84
N ASN A 663 -53.55 36.49 10.41
CA ASN A 663 -53.49 36.79 11.82
C ASN A 663 -54.75 37.67 12.19
N GLN A 664 -54.69 38.55 13.17
CA GLN A 664 -55.67 39.59 13.42
C GLN A 664 -55.89 40.44 12.14
N VAL A 665 -54.87 40.62 11.37
CA VAL A 665 -54.86 41.24 10.04
C VAL A 665 -54.43 40.21 8.97
N THR A 666 -55.16 40.25 7.85
CA THR A 666 -54.80 39.40 6.72
C THR A 666 -53.89 40.14 5.74
N ALA A 667 -52.66 39.71 5.62
CA ALA A 667 -51.73 40.14 4.56
C ALA A 667 -51.82 39.19 3.36
N LYS A 668 -51.87 39.71 2.12
CA LYS A 668 -52.00 38.92 0.89
C LYS A 668 -50.92 39.31 -0.12
N ASN A 669 -50.70 38.46 -1.14
CA ASN A 669 -49.84 38.74 -2.27
C ASN A 669 -48.46 39.28 -1.85
N ILE A 670 -47.85 38.65 -0.83
CA ILE A 670 -46.55 39.07 -0.31
C ILE A 670 -45.50 38.63 -1.31
N THR A 671 -44.73 39.59 -1.78
CA THR A 671 -43.56 39.32 -2.67
C THR A 671 -42.29 39.95 -2.09
N ALA A 672 -41.16 39.31 -2.29
CA ALA A 672 -39.86 39.85 -1.92
C ALA A 672 -38.78 39.15 -2.74
N ASP A 673 -37.72 39.86 -3.07
CA ASP A 673 -36.56 39.36 -3.72
C ASP A 673 -35.33 39.40 -2.78
N LEU A 674 -34.64 38.29 -2.62
CA LEU A 674 -33.49 38.14 -1.72
C LEU A 674 -32.24 37.80 -2.51
N GLN A 675 -31.11 38.51 -2.25
CA GLN A 675 -29.85 38.29 -2.89
C GLN A 675 -28.69 38.68 -1.97
N GLY A 676 -27.57 37.94 -2.00
CA GLY A 676 -26.33 38.32 -1.29
C GLY A 676 -25.77 37.22 -0.40
N GLY A 677 -24.91 37.58 0.53
CA GLY A 677 -24.16 36.68 1.38
C GLY A 677 -24.78 36.45 2.75
N TYR A 678 -24.60 35.25 3.29
CA TYR A 678 -24.95 34.92 4.68
C TYR A 678 -23.83 34.04 5.29
N PRO A 679 -23.25 34.40 6.44
CA PRO A 679 -23.43 35.65 7.17
C PRO A 679 -23.11 36.86 6.33
N TRP A 680 -23.84 37.95 6.52
CA TRP A 680 -23.61 39.20 5.78
C TRP A 680 -22.41 39.98 6.33
N SER A 681 -21.76 40.73 5.47
CA SER A 681 -20.67 41.64 5.80
C SER A 681 -20.66 42.84 4.86
N GLU A 682 -19.81 43.81 5.12
CA GLU A 682 -19.66 44.97 4.23
C GLU A 682 -19.23 44.57 2.80
N SER A 683 -18.34 43.61 2.71
CA SER A 683 -17.85 43.07 1.42
C SER A 683 -18.84 42.11 0.75
N ASN A 684 -19.77 41.53 1.51
CA ASN A 684 -20.73 40.56 1.02
C ASN A 684 -22.11 40.80 1.65
N PRO A 685 -22.80 41.89 1.27
CA PRO A 685 -24.06 42.28 1.88
C PRO A 685 -25.20 41.34 1.47
N LEU A 686 -26.24 41.30 2.36
CA LEU A 686 -27.50 40.67 2.04
C LEU A 686 -28.50 41.77 1.64
N LEU A 687 -29.17 41.61 0.52
CA LEU A 687 -30.12 42.53 -0.03
C LEU A 687 -31.50 41.88 -0.07
N LEU A 688 -32.51 42.57 0.52
CA LEU A 688 -33.91 42.27 0.36
C LEU A 688 -34.53 43.42 -0.45
N SER A 689 -35.13 43.13 -1.59
CA SER A 689 -35.63 44.12 -2.54
C SER A 689 -37.02 43.78 -3.02
N ASP A 690 -37.70 44.76 -3.60
CA ASP A 690 -39.00 44.63 -4.22
C ASP A 690 -40.07 43.97 -3.32
N VAL A 691 -40.02 44.32 -2.01
CA VAL A 691 -40.99 43.84 -1.05
C VAL A 691 -42.32 44.55 -1.28
N SER A 692 -43.37 43.75 -1.44
CA SER A 692 -44.73 44.24 -1.60
C SER A 692 -45.70 43.36 -0.78
N VAL A 693 -46.60 43.98 -0.06
CA VAL A 693 -47.57 43.31 0.79
C VAL A 693 -48.94 44.02 0.66
N ASP A 694 -49.95 43.31 0.24
CA ASP A 694 -51.31 43.78 0.24
C ASP A 694 -51.93 43.53 1.62
N VAL A 695 -52.33 44.60 2.32
CA VAL A 695 -52.83 44.53 3.69
C VAL A 695 -53.76 45.66 3.95
N LEU A 696 -54.85 45.37 4.71
CA LEU A 696 -55.82 46.38 5.17
C LEU A 696 -56.37 47.25 4.01
N GLY A 697 -56.68 46.59 2.88
CA GLY A 697 -57.22 47.27 1.70
C GLY A 697 -56.22 48.16 0.92
N GLY A 698 -55.04 48.28 1.41
CA GLY A 698 -53.94 49.01 0.74
C GLY A 698 -52.68 48.14 0.52
N GLN A 699 -51.55 48.79 0.39
CA GLN A 699 -50.28 48.12 0.09
C GLN A 699 -49.12 48.72 0.91
N ILE A 700 -48.21 47.88 1.35
CA ILE A 700 -46.91 48.26 1.91
C ILE A 700 -45.82 47.84 0.91
N ILE A 701 -44.96 48.78 0.52
CA ILE A 701 -43.89 48.56 -0.44
C ILE A 701 -42.54 48.96 0.18
N MET A 702 -41.53 48.16 0.05
CA MET A 702 -40.14 48.48 0.36
C MET A 702 -39.27 48.17 -0.83
N LYS A 703 -38.57 49.17 -1.36
CA LYS A 703 -37.69 48.97 -2.53
C LYS A 703 -36.47 48.14 -2.21
N GLN A 704 -35.83 48.43 -1.07
CA GLN A 704 -34.59 47.75 -0.70
C GLN A 704 -34.31 47.88 0.80
N LEU A 705 -33.83 46.75 1.38
CA LEU A 705 -33.15 46.70 2.66
C LEU A 705 -31.80 46.04 2.44
N ARG A 706 -30.72 46.71 2.82
CA ARG A 706 -29.36 46.19 2.76
C ARG A 706 -28.85 45.82 4.17
N MET A 707 -28.24 44.67 4.32
CA MET A 707 -27.59 44.25 5.57
C MET A 707 -26.07 44.03 5.30
N PRO A 708 -25.14 44.63 6.06
CA PRO A 708 -25.36 45.60 7.15
C PRO A 708 -26.03 46.87 6.65
N GLN A 709 -26.85 47.51 7.53
CA GLN A 709 -27.64 48.65 7.18
C GLN A 709 -26.86 49.95 7.43
N HIS A 710 -26.75 50.84 6.41
CA HIS A 710 -26.17 52.18 6.52
C HIS A 710 -27.24 53.26 6.41
N ASP A 711 -28.27 52.97 5.64
CA ASP A 711 -29.40 53.88 5.40
C ASP A 711 -30.70 53.19 5.83
N PRO A 712 -31.73 53.98 6.22
CA PRO A 712 -33.03 53.43 6.58
C PRO A 712 -33.70 52.76 5.37
N ALA A 713 -34.30 51.60 5.57
CA ALA A 713 -35.15 50.99 4.57
C ALA A 713 -36.49 51.72 4.54
N LEU A 714 -36.85 52.32 3.40
CA LEU A 714 -38.05 53.14 3.29
C LEU A 714 -39.27 52.25 3.01
N LEU A 715 -40.11 52.04 4.05
CA LEU A 715 -41.41 51.41 3.87
C LEU A 715 -42.43 52.49 3.40
N ARG A 716 -42.96 52.29 2.20
CA ARG A 716 -44.03 53.11 1.64
C ARG A 716 -45.36 52.45 1.95
N VAL A 717 -46.21 53.16 2.66
CA VAL A 717 -47.57 52.78 2.98
C VAL A 717 -48.48 53.47 1.99
N GLN A 718 -49.36 52.72 1.30
CA GLN A 718 -50.23 53.25 0.26
C GLN A 718 -51.66 52.81 0.50
N ASN A 719 -52.51 53.75 0.65
CA ASN A 719 -53.98 53.61 0.75
C ASN A 719 -54.42 52.54 1.76
N ILE A 720 -53.72 52.41 2.90
CA ILE A 720 -54.18 51.52 3.99
C ILE A 720 -55.51 52.02 4.53
N SER A 721 -56.46 51.12 4.57
CA SER A 721 -57.80 51.46 5.15
C SER A 721 -57.73 51.58 6.66
N SER A 722 -57.93 52.79 7.16
CA SER A 722 -57.98 53.02 8.60
C SER A 722 -59.15 52.29 9.29
N SER A 723 -60.26 52.07 8.58
CA SER A 723 -61.37 51.29 9.13
C SER A 723 -61.00 49.81 9.35
N GLU A 724 -60.30 49.21 8.43
CA GLU A 724 -59.81 47.84 8.59
C GLU A 724 -58.72 47.73 9.70
N LEU A 725 -57.81 48.73 9.79
CA LEU A 725 -56.80 48.79 10.84
C LEU A 725 -57.49 48.91 12.24
N ILE A 726 -58.44 49.83 12.39
CA ILE A 726 -59.16 50.03 13.63
C ILE A 726 -60.01 48.80 13.99
N SER A 727 -60.64 48.15 13.01
CA SER A 727 -61.39 46.94 13.21
C SER A 727 -60.51 45.82 13.71
N ALA A 728 -59.29 45.73 13.21
CA ALA A 728 -58.31 44.70 13.64
C ALA A 728 -57.80 44.93 15.08
N ILE A 729 -57.60 46.20 15.48
CA ILE A 729 -57.14 46.56 16.82
C ILE A 729 -58.31 46.51 17.79
N ASN A 730 -59.54 46.74 17.25
CA ASN A 730 -60.80 46.73 17.95
C ASN A 730 -60.84 47.63 19.20
N PRO A 731 -60.46 48.93 19.12
CA PRO A 731 -60.56 49.83 20.21
C PRO A 731 -62.06 50.18 20.46
N LYS A 732 -62.51 50.06 21.67
CA LYS A 732 -63.92 50.36 22.02
C LYS A 732 -64.24 51.85 22.04
N GLN A 733 -63.25 52.68 22.00
CA GLN A 733 -63.28 54.08 22.27
C GLN A 733 -63.44 54.99 21.05
N PHE A 734 -62.95 54.51 19.86
CA PHE A 734 -63.03 55.30 18.64
C PHE A 734 -63.13 54.44 17.40
N ALA A 735 -63.67 54.97 16.36
CA ALA A 735 -63.70 54.39 15.04
C ALA A 735 -63.13 55.42 14.02
N MET A 736 -62.47 54.94 13.04
CA MET A 736 -61.86 55.78 12.02
C MET A 736 -62.04 55.14 10.65
N SER A 737 -62.26 55.92 9.62
CA SER A 737 -62.41 55.45 8.28
C SER A 737 -61.65 56.37 7.30
N GLY A 738 -61.17 55.83 6.17
CA GLY A 738 -60.47 56.56 5.14
C GLY A 738 -59.13 55.99 4.88
N PRO A 739 -58.50 56.31 3.75
CA PRO A 739 -57.18 55.81 3.36
C PRO A 739 -56.05 56.56 4.08
N VAL A 740 -55.00 55.80 4.46
CA VAL A 740 -53.75 56.36 5.02
C VAL A 740 -52.59 55.96 4.13
N SER A 741 -51.72 56.91 3.84
CA SER A 741 -50.53 56.73 3.06
C SER A 741 -49.31 57.42 3.73
N GLY A 742 -48.13 56.96 3.47
CA GLY A 742 -46.96 57.60 4.06
C GLY A 742 -45.65 56.85 3.80
N ALA A 743 -44.66 57.26 4.52
CA ALA A 743 -43.32 56.65 4.45
C ALA A 743 -42.73 56.49 5.84
N LEU A 744 -42.26 55.28 6.11
CA LEU A 744 -41.72 54.91 7.40
C LEU A 744 -40.24 54.46 7.16
N PRO A 745 -39.25 55.28 7.51
CA PRO A 745 -37.85 54.89 7.46
C PRO A 745 -37.55 53.90 8.57
N LEU A 746 -37.27 52.64 8.17
CA LEU A 746 -37.06 51.48 9.05
C LEU A 746 -35.60 51.24 9.29
N TRP A 747 -35.20 51.11 10.55
CA TRP A 747 -33.91 50.64 10.98
C TRP A 747 -34.12 49.31 11.72
N LEU A 748 -33.32 48.30 11.30
CA LEU A 748 -33.22 47.02 11.98
C LEU A 748 -31.95 47.01 12.81
N ASN A 749 -32.04 47.31 14.09
CA ASN A 749 -30.89 47.32 14.98
C ASN A 749 -31.16 46.34 16.14
N ASN A 750 -30.30 45.34 16.28
CA ASN A 750 -30.25 44.39 17.40
C ASN A 750 -31.63 43.95 17.91
N GLU A 751 -32.36 43.24 17.07
CA GLU A 751 -33.68 42.64 17.36
C GLU A 751 -34.87 43.61 17.49
N LYS A 752 -34.66 44.91 17.39
CA LYS A 752 -35.71 45.91 17.44
C LYS A 752 -35.85 46.63 16.09
N TRP A 753 -37.10 46.86 15.74
CA TRP A 753 -37.50 47.71 14.63
C TRP A 753 -37.61 49.12 15.09
N ILE A 754 -36.89 50.04 14.49
CA ILE A 754 -36.87 51.43 14.85
C ILE A 754 -37.32 52.24 13.64
N ILE A 755 -38.35 53.08 13.81
CA ILE A 755 -38.79 54.02 12.79
C ILE A 755 -38.44 55.42 13.28
N LYS A 756 -37.65 56.17 12.52
CA LYS A 756 -37.28 57.56 12.79
C LYS A 756 -37.75 58.43 11.63
N ASP A 757 -38.41 59.55 12.02
CA ASP A 757 -38.93 60.57 11.08
C ASP A 757 -39.87 59.99 10.01
N GLY A 758 -40.65 59.00 10.40
CA GLY A 758 -41.75 58.48 9.60
C GLY A 758 -42.88 59.49 9.53
N TRP A 759 -43.61 59.39 8.46
CA TRP A 759 -44.80 60.26 8.32
C TRP A 759 -45.96 59.51 7.68
N LEU A 760 -47.20 59.87 8.12
CA LEU A 760 -48.42 59.37 7.55
C LEU A 760 -49.34 60.55 7.22
N THR A 761 -50.09 60.44 6.14
CA THR A 761 -51.05 61.40 5.67
C THR A 761 -52.31 60.69 5.13
N ASN A 762 -53.42 61.36 5.06
CA ASN A 762 -54.61 60.86 4.40
C ASN A 762 -54.63 61.42 2.92
N PRO A 763 -54.59 60.60 1.92
CA PRO A 763 -54.68 61.02 0.51
C PRO A 763 -56.17 61.35 0.11
N GLY A 764 -57.14 61.08 0.94
CA GLY A 764 -58.50 61.33 0.74
C GLY A 764 -59.25 61.67 2.09
N PRO A 765 -60.48 62.02 2.05
CA PRO A 765 -61.19 62.37 3.27
C PRO A 765 -61.23 61.20 4.26
N MET A 766 -61.08 61.50 5.53
CA MET A 766 -61.05 60.57 6.64
C MET A 766 -62.05 60.98 7.69
N THR A 767 -62.77 60.05 8.26
CA THR A 767 -63.70 60.30 9.32
C THR A 767 -63.21 59.71 10.64
N LEU A 768 -63.29 60.43 11.72
CA LEU A 768 -63.06 60.01 13.11
C LEU A 768 -64.33 60.04 13.89
N ARG A 769 -64.65 58.95 14.52
CA ARG A 769 -65.74 58.83 15.43
C ARG A 769 -65.28 58.38 16.80
N ILE A 770 -65.59 59.15 17.83
CA ILE A 770 -65.30 58.83 19.23
C ILE A 770 -66.49 58.22 19.86
N ASP A 771 -66.34 57.20 20.70
CA ASP A 771 -67.48 56.60 21.46
C ASP A 771 -68.15 57.61 22.41
N LYS A 772 -69.45 57.47 22.53
CA LYS A 772 -70.26 58.38 23.30
C LYS A 772 -69.85 58.45 24.79
N ASP A 773 -69.59 57.25 25.39
CA ASP A 773 -69.29 57.17 26.81
C ASP A 773 -67.91 57.75 27.13
N THR A 774 -66.92 57.59 26.23
CA THR A 774 -65.60 58.22 26.32
C THR A 774 -65.70 59.74 26.11
N ALA A 775 -66.50 60.17 25.19
CA ALA A 775 -66.75 61.58 24.96
C ALA A 775 -67.44 62.25 26.16
N ASP A 776 -68.45 61.61 26.71
CA ASP A 776 -69.25 62.12 27.90
C ASP A 776 -68.40 62.11 29.19
N ALA A 777 -67.41 61.17 29.34
CA ALA A 777 -66.49 61.16 30.48
C ALA A 777 -65.51 62.34 30.47
N VAL A 778 -65.01 62.73 29.34
CA VAL A 778 -64.15 63.93 29.20
C VAL A 778 -64.92 65.23 29.35
N VAL A 779 -66.21 65.25 28.97
CA VAL A 779 -67.11 66.37 29.11
C VAL A 779 -67.48 66.70 30.59
N LYS A 780 -67.48 65.67 31.44
CA LYS A 780 -67.74 65.85 32.87
C LYS A 780 -66.71 66.65 33.62
N ASP A 781 -65.44 66.65 33.12
CA ASP A 781 -64.35 67.35 33.82
C ASP A 781 -64.08 68.79 33.29
N ASN A 782 -64.58 69.16 32.10
CA ASN A 782 -64.37 70.52 31.56
C ASN A 782 -65.46 70.94 30.54
N VAL A 783 -66.37 71.87 30.91
CA VAL A 783 -67.50 72.32 30.11
C VAL A 783 -67.09 72.96 28.76
N THR A 784 -65.92 73.60 28.69
CA THR A 784 -65.41 74.21 27.46
C THR A 784 -64.86 73.17 26.48
N ALA A 785 -64.26 72.09 26.99
CA ALA A 785 -63.83 70.96 26.21
C ALA A 785 -65.05 70.13 25.74
N GLY A 786 -66.15 70.10 26.50
CA GLY A 786 -67.33 69.37 26.13
C GLY A 786 -68.03 69.83 24.85
N SER A 787 -68.10 71.10 24.55
CA SER A 787 -68.60 71.65 23.27
C SER A 787 -67.69 71.31 22.09
N ALA A 788 -66.37 71.34 22.31
CA ALA A 788 -65.40 71.01 21.27
C ALA A 788 -65.40 69.47 20.98
N ILE A 789 -65.55 68.60 21.98
CA ILE A 789 -65.59 67.15 21.83
C ILE A 789 -66.95 66.71 21.23
N ASN A 790 -68.08 67.33 21.53
CA ASN A 790 -69.32 67.05 20.79
C ASN A 790 -69.23 67.41 19.30
N TRP A 791 -68.44 68.39 18.99
CA TRP A 791 -68.04 68.71 17.58
C TRP A 791 -67.07 67.69 16.94
N LEU A 792 -66.21 67.18 17.76
CA LEU A 792 -65.28 66.16 17.40
C LEU A 792 -65.84 64.71 17.29
N ARG A 793 -67.09 64.54 17.73
CA ARG A 793 -67.80 63.23 17.64
C ARG A 793 -67.92 62.71 16.22
N TYR A 794 -67.98 63.59 15.26
CA TYR A 794 -67.97 63.29 13.82
C TYR A 794 -67.07 64.32 13.16
N MET A 795 -65.78 63.97 12.99
CA MET A 795 -64.83 64.83 12.33
C MET A 795 -64.48 64.26 11.00
N GLU A 796 -64.63 65.04 9.96
CA GLU A 796 -64.07 64.77 8.65
C GLU A 796 -62.66 65.43 8.55
N ILE A 797 -61.66 64.65 8.35
CA ILE A 797 -60.30 65.14 8.22
C ILE A 797 -59.97 65.14 6.71
N THR A 798 -60.00 66.29 6.10
CA THR A 798 -59.69 66.48 4.67
C THR A 798 -58.22 66.37 4.38
N HIS A 799 -57.37 66.75 5.34
CA HIS A 799 -55.87 66.58 5.23
C HIS A 799 -55.22 66.43 6.61
N SER A 800 -54.46 65.45 6.84
CA SER A 800 -53.68 65.31 8.04
C SER A 800 -52.22 64.86 7.70
N TRP A 801 -51.24 65.24 8.55
CA TRP A 801 -49.92 64.86 8.52
C TRP A 801 -49.46 64.52 9.95
N THR A 802 -48.92 63.34 10.13
CA THR A 802 -48.46 62.85 11.43
C THR A 802 -47.03 62.32 11.32
N LYS A 803 -46.14 62.80 12.20
CA LYS A 803 -44.76 62.25 12.32
C LYS A 803 -44.82 61.07 13.27
N ILE A 804 -44.09 60.00 12.89
CA ILE A 804 -44.03 58.76 13.65
C ILE A 804 -42.56 58.46 13.98
N ASN A 805 -42.29 58.28 15.27
CA ASN A 805 -41.02 57.75 15.81
C ASN A 805 -41.37 56.61 16.77
N VAL A 806 -40.87 55.43 16.53
CA VAL A 806 -41.11 54.22 17.33
C VAL A 806 -39.80 53.47 17.54
#